data_379c54d60bcd5f9a77c67eb5458489e6
#
_entry.id   379c54d60bcd5f9a77c67eb5458489e6
#
_cell.length_a   1.000
_cell.length_b   1.000
_cell.length_c   1.000
_cell.angle_alpha   90.00
_cell.angle_beta   90.00
_cell.angle_gamma   90.00
#
_symmetry.space_group_name_H-M   'P 1'
#
loop_
_entity.id
_entity.type
_entity.pdbx_description
1 polymer ?
#
loop_
_entity_poly.entity_id
_entity_poly.type
_entity_poly.pdbx_seq_one_letter_code
_entity_poly.pdbx_strand_id
1 'polypeptide(L)'
;MPSFSNTLEQAIHSALALANSRSHEFATLEHLLLALIDEPDASRVMKACSVDTEELRTTLVEFIDDDLSNLVTDVEGSEAVPTAAFQRVIQRAAIHVQSSGRTEVTGANVLVAIFAERESNAAYFLQEQDMTRYDAVNFIAHGVAKNPAYGEARPVQGATEAEEEAQQAEAAAPGSDKESALAKYCVDLNAKSRDGDVDPLIGRNAEVERCIQVLCRRRKNNPLLVGDPGVGKTAIAEGLARKIVAGETPEVLANTTIYSLDMGALLAGTRYRGDFEERLKAVVQELEEHPDAVLFIDEIHTVIGAGATSGGAMDASNLLKPALQGGKLRTMGSTTYKEFRQHFEKDRALSRRFQKIDVNEPSVEDTVKILKGLKPYFEEHHSVKYTGDAIKTAVELSARYINDRKLPDKAIDVIDEAGAAQHLVVASKRRKSIGTKEIEEVVAKIARIPPKNVSKDDAEVLKDLENTLKRVVFGQDKAIEALSSAIKLARAGLREPEKPIGNYLFAGPTGVGKTEVAKQLADSLGVELLRFDMSEYMEKHAVSRLIGAPPGYVGFDQGGQLTDGVDQHPHCVLLLDEIEKAHPDVYNILLQVMDHGSLTDHNGRTVDFRNVILIMTSNAGATEQAKSAIGFGRDRREGEDTAAIERTFTPEFRNRLDAVISFAPLPKDTILQVVEKFVLQLEAQLMDRNVTIELTKPAAEWLADKGYDDKMGARPLGRVIQEHIKKPLAEELLFGKLAKGGVVKVSVRDGELFLDLSGPDNPRLGSKKPPLLTAE
;
A
#
# COMPACT_ATOMS: atom_id res chain seq x y z
N MET A 1 4.27 -20.87 11.44
CA MET A 1 4.43 -21.52 10.12
C MET A 1 3.58 -22.76 10.11
N PRO A 2 2.90 -23.10 9.02
CA PRO A 2 2.17 -24.35 8.93
C PRO A 2 3.16 -25.52 9.09
N SER A 3 2.72 -26.60 9.75
CA SER A 3 3.51 -27.83 9.90
C SER A 3 3.47 -28.65 8.61
N PHE A 4 4.48 -29.45 8.35
CA PHE A 4 4.43 -30.45 7.27
C PHE A 4 3.68 -31.68 7.76
N SER A 5 2.97 -32.36 6.83
CA SER A 5 2.41 -33.68 7.13
C SER A 5 3.53 -34.72 7.29
N ASN A 6 3.30 -35.71 8.15
CA ASN A 6 4.28 -36.76 8.36
C ASN A 6 4.64 -37.53 7.05
N THR A 7 3.66 -37.66 6.14
CA THR A 7 3.86 -38.30 4.83
C THR A 7 4.73 -37.44 3.92
N LEU A 8 4.57 -36.13 3.95
CA LEU A 8 5.39 -35.17 3.19
C LEU A 8 6.83 -35.12 3.74
N GLU A 9 7.00 -35.09 5.06
CA GLU A 9 8.36 -35.17 5.64
C GLU A 9 9.11 -36.43 5.22
N GLN A 10 8.43 -37.59 5.23
CA GLN A 10 9.00 -38.84 4.73
C GLN A 10 9.34 -38.74 3.24
N ALA A 11 8.49 -38.15 2.41
CA ALA A 11 8.78 -37.99 0.98
C ALA A 11 9.99 -37.08 0.74
N ILE A 12 10.16 -36.01 1.49
CA ILE A 12 11.33 -35.11 1.42
C ILE A 12 12.60 -35.89 1.82
N HIS A 13 12.54 -36.65 2.91
CA HIS A 13 13.67 -37.49 3.32
C HIS A 13 13.99 -38.56 2.29
N SER A 14 12.99 -39.18 1.67
CA SER A 14 13.17 -40.17 0.60
C SER A 14 13.82 -39.55 -0.64
N ALA A 15 13.47 -38.35 -1.02
CA ALA A 15 14.09 -37.62 -2.12
C ALA A 15 15.57 -37.34 -1.87
N LEU A 16 15.93 -36.94 -0.66
CA LEU A 16 17.32 -36.71 -0.24
C LEU A 16 18.11 -38.05 -0.17
N ALA A 17 17.49 -39.07 0.39
CA ALA A 17 18.09 -40.42 0.44
C ALA A 17 18.33 -41.00 -0.95
N LEU A 18 17.43 -40.72 -1.89
CA LEU A 18 17.54 -41.13 -3.29
C LEU A 18 18.74 -40.45 -3.97
N ALA A 19 18.90 -39.13 -3.79
CA ALA A 19 20.04 -38.41 -4.31
C ALA A 19 21.35 -38.90 -3.68
N ASN A 20 21.37 -39.15 -2.37
CA ASN A 20 22.54 -39.72 -1.67
C ASN A 20 22.91 -41.15 -2.20
N SER A 21 21.90 -41.98 -2.45
CA SER A 21 22.15 -43.36 -2.95
C SER A 21 22.80 -43.40 -4.35
N ARG A 22 22.62 -42.29 -5.10
CA ARG A 22 23.23 -42.08 -6.43
C ARG A 22 24.49 -41.23 -6.39
N SER A 23 24.95 -40.89 -5.19
CA SER A 23 26.12 -40.02 -4.98
C SER A 23 25.99 -38.63 -5.66
N HIS A 24 24.75 -38.10 -5.77
CA HIS A 24 24.51 -36.78 -6.31
C HIS A 24 24.82 -35.72 -5.26
N GLU A 25 25.51 -34.66 -5.65
CA GLU A 25 25.79 -33.49 -4.79
C GLU A 25 24.52 -32.72 -4.44
N PHE A 26 23.53 -32.69 -5.36
CA PHE A 26 22.30 -31.94 -5.21
C PHE A 26 21.06 -32.82 -5.38
N ALA A 27 20.07 -32.62 -4.49
CA ALA A 27 18.72 -33.17 -4.67
C ALA A 27 17.89 -32.16 -5.47
N THR A 28 17.42 -32.57 -6.65
CA THR A 28 16.66 -31.75 -7.61
C THR A 28 15.15 -31.94 -7.47
N LEU A 29 14.35 -31.23 -8.25
CA LEU A 29 12.89 -31.37 -8.28
C LEU A 29 12.44 -32.73 -8.83
N GLU A 30 13.24 -33.37 -9.67
CA GLU A 30 12.99 -34.71 -10.23
C GLU A 30 13.09 -35.78 -9.13
N HIS A 31 14.05 -35.65 -8.21
CA HIS A 31 14.14 -36.51 -7.02
C HIS A 31 12.90 -36.30 -6.12
N LEU A 32 12.47 -35.04 -5.95
CA LEU A 32 11.27 -34.74 -5.17
C LEU A 32 10.01 -35.30 -5.81
N LEU A 33 9.84 -35.14 -7.12
CA LEU A 33 8.67 -35.65 -7.84
C LEU A 33 8.61 -37.17 -7.78
N LEU A 34 9.77 -37.85 -7.92
CA LEU A 34 9.84 -39.34 -7.80
C LEU A 34 9.40 -39.80 -6.40
N ALA A 35 9.79 -39.07 -5.35
CA ALA A 35 9.35 -39.40 -3.99
C ALA A 35 7.87 -39.07 -3.75
N LEU A 36 7.31 -38.04 -4.42
CA LEU A 36 5.90 -37.69 -4.35
C LEU A 36 4.98 -38.71 -5.04
N ILE A 37 5.47 -39.53 -5.95
CA ILE A 37 4.67 -40.61 -6.55
C ILE A 37 4.22 -41.62 -5.46
N ASP A 38 5.04 -41.84 -4.44
CA ASP A 38 4.74 -42.74 -3.34
C ASP A 38 4.02 -42.07 -2.17
N GLU A 39 3.94 -40.72 -2.17
CA GLU A 39 3.23 -39.95 -1.13
C GLU A 39 1.73 -40.03 -1.37
N PRO A 40 0.91 -40.41 -0.36
CA PRO A 40 -0.51 -40.74 -0.54
C PRO A 40 -1.35 -39.60 -1.14
N ASP A 41 -1.14 -38.35 -0.70
CA ASP A 41 -1.94 -37.22 -1.16
C ASP A 41 -1.56 -36.78 -2.58
N ALA A 42 -0.26 -36.74 -2.90
CA ALA A 42 0.23 -36.42 -4.24
C ALA A 42 -0.13 -37.51 -5.24
N SER A 43 0.08 -38.81 -4.87
CA SER A 43 -0.30 -39.95 -5.69
C SER A 43 -1.79 -39.97 -6.03
N ARG A 44 -2.63 -39.62 -5.07
CA ARG A 44 -4.09 -39.51 -5.27
C ARG A 44 -4.44 -38.43 -6.29
N VAL A 45 -3.79 -37.24 -6.20
CA VAL A 45 -3.99 -36.15 -7.17
C VAL A 45 -3.53 -36.55 -8.56
N MET A 46 -2.34 -37.20 -8.70
CA MET A 46 -1.82 -37.65 -9.98
C MET A 46 -2.77 -38.66 -10.65
N LYS A 47 -3.23 -39.65 -9.92
CA LYS A 47 -4.20 -40.67 -10.41
C LYS A 47 -5.54 -40.06 -10.80
N ALA A 48 -6.03 -39.08 -10.02
CA ALA A 48 -7.26 -38.36 -10.33
C ALA A 48 -7.14 -37.51 -11.59
N CYS A 49 -5.93 -37.00 -11.90
CA CYS A 49 -5.61 -36.28 -13.13
C CYS A 49 -5.21 -37.19 -14.31
N SER A 50 -5.40 -38.50 -14.21
CA SER A 50 -5.10 -39.52 -15.27
C SER A 50 -3.62 -39.68 -15.58
N VAL A 51 -2.72 -39.37 -14.64
CA VAL A 51 -1.29 -39.59 -14.77
C VAL A 51 -1.01 -41.10 -14.59
N ASP A 52 -0.27 -41.70 -15.53
CA ASP A 52 0.29 -43.06 -15.36
C ASP A 52 1.53 -42.98 -14.46
N THR A 53 1.33 -43.31 -13.17
CA THR A 53 2.38 -43.20 -12.16
C THR A 53 3.55 -44.18 -12.37
N GLU A 54 3.33 -45.30 -13.08
CA GLU A 54 4.39 -46.27 -13.38
C GLU A 54 5.26 -45.81 -14.57
N GLU A 55 4.63 -45.26 -15.61
CA GLU A 55 5.34 -44.66 -16.73
C GLU A 55 6.13 -43.41 -16.27
N LEU A 56 5.50 -42.52 -15.48
CA LEU A 56 6.18 -41.34 -14.91
C LEU A 56 7.39 -41.75 -14.05
N ARG A 57 7.25 -42.82 -13.26
CA ARG A 57 8.34 -43.35 -12.44
C ARG A 57 9.52 -43.81 -13.30
N THR A 58 9.22 -44.56 -14.36
CA THR A 58 10.25 -45.09 -15.27
C THR A 58 11.01 -43.94 -15.95
N THR A 59 10.29 -42.97 -16.48
CA THR A 59 10.88 -41.79 -17.13
C THR A 59 11.73 -40.97 -16.17
N LEU A 60 11.26 -40.75 -14.91
CA LEU A 60 12.03 -40.03 -13.90
C LEU A 60 13.30 -40.77 -13.48
N VAL A 61 13.25 -42.11 -13.34
CA VAL A 61 14.42 -42.91 -12.99
C VAL A 61 15.45 -42.88 -14.12
N GLU A 62 15.03 -43.06 -15.37
CA GLU A 62 15.90 -42.93 -16.54
C GLU A 62 16.55 -41.53 -16.61
N PHE A 63 15.78 -40.48 -16.43
CA PHE A 63 16.30 -39.12 -16.42
C PHE A 63 17.31 -38.88 -15.28
N ILE A 64 17.02 -39.34 -14.06
CA ILE A 64 17.91 -39.18 -12.92
C ILE A 64 19.22 -39.96 -13.12
N ASP A 65 19.15 -41.16 -13.70
CA ASP A 65 20.31 -42.04 -13.88
C ASP A 65 21.18 -41.61 -15.07
N ASP A 66 20.58 -41.13 -16.18
CA ASP A 66 21.31 -40.79 -17.42
C ASP A 66 21.62 -39.29 -17.52
N ASP A 67 20.63 -38.42 -17.41
CA ASP A 67 20.77 -36.96 -17.66
C ASP A 67 21.36 -36.18 -16.48
N LEU A 68 21.19 -36.67 -15.24
CA LEU A 68 21.77 -36.07 -14.04
C LEU A 68 23.12 -36.67 -13.63
N SER A 69 23.75 -37.44 -14.50
CA SER A 69 25.09 -38.05 -14.26
C SER A 69 26.20 -37.01 -13.97
N ASN A 70 26.00 -35.77 -14.40
CA ASN A 70 26.91 -34.65 -14.12
C ASN A 70 26.84 -34.13 -12.66
N LEU A 71 25.85 -34.57 -11.86
CA LEU A 71 25.71 -34.22 -10.43
C LEU A 71 26.39 -35.25 -9.52
N VAL A 72 26.96 -36.31 -10.06
CA VAL A 72 27.67 -37.37 -9.29
C VAL A 72 28.95 -36.76 -8.72
N THR A 73 29.18 -36.92 -7.41
CA THR A 73 30.39 -36.47 -6.73
C THR A 73 31.22 -37.65 -6.28
N ASP A 74 32.56 -37.56 -6.43
CA ASP A 74 33.51 -38.55 -5.98
C ASP A 74 33.90 -38.40 -4.48
N VAL A 75 33.29 -37.50 -3.76
CA VAL A 75 33.61 -37.25 -2.35
C VAL A 75 32.83 -38.21 -1.45
N GLU A 76 33.52 -39.20 -0.90
CA GLU A 76 32.94 -40.16 0.06
C GLU A 76 32.41 -39.42 1.31
N GLY A 77 31.08 -39.57 1.61
CA GLY A 77 30.43 -39.00 2.80
C GLY A 77 29.78 -37.61 2.59
N SER A 78 29.69 -37.11 1.36
CA SER A 78 28.92 -35.89 1.05
C SER A 78 27.42 -36.20 1.11
N GLU A 79 26.67 -35.47 1.94
CA GLU A 79 25.21 -35.51 1.94
C GLU A 79 24.65 -34.57 0.85
N ALA A 80 23.67 -35.05 0.09
CA ALA A 80 23.03 -34.28 -0.98
C ALA A 80 22.29 -33.05 -0.43
N VAL A 81 22.54 -31.87 -1.01
CA VAL A 81 21.93 -30.62 -0.60
C VAL A 81 20.74 -30.28 -1.53
N PRO A 82 19.57 -29.90 -0.99
CA PRO A 82 18.45 -29.48 -1.83
C PRO A 82 18.81 -28.29 -2.71
N THR A 83 18.50 -28.35 -4.01
CA THR A 83 18.67 -27.19 -4.92
C THR A 83 17.82 -26.00 -4.52
N ALA A 84 18.18 -24.82 -5.00
CA ALA A 84 17.40 -23.61 -4.78
C ALA A 84 15.94 -23.73 -5.31
N ALA A 85 15.72 -24.46 -6.40
CA ALA A 85 14.39 -24.75 -6.94
C ALA A 85 13.59 -25.65 -6.01
N PHE A 86 14.21 -26.69 -5.45
CA PHE A 86 13.60 -27.57 -4.46
C PHE A 86 13.14 -26.78 -3.23
N GLN A 87 14.00 -25.93 -2.67
CA GLN A 87 13.67 -25.10 -1.52
C GLN A 87 12.54 -24.09 -1.82
N ARG A 88 12.56 -23.45 -3.01
CA ARG A 88 11.50 -22.53 -3.43
C ARG A 88 10.13 -23.20 -3.53
N VAL A 89 10.08 -24.41 -4.07
CA VAL A 89 8.83 -25.18 -4.20
C VAL A 89 8.24 -25.49 -2.82
N ILE A 90 9.05 -25.94 -1.88
CA ILE A 90 8.60 -26.22 -0.50
C ILE A 90 8.12 -24.93 0.19
N GLN A 91 8.88 -23.84 0.07
CA GLN A 91 8.49 -22.54 0.64
C GLN A 91 7.17 -22.03 0.04
N ARG A 92 7.02 -22.14 -1.28
CA ARG A 92 5.80 -21.72 -1.98
C ARG A 92 4.58 -22.52 -1.54
N ALA A 93 4.72 -23.84 -1.36
CA ALA A 93 3.66 -24.68 -0.82
C ALA A 93 3.26 -24.25 0.59
N ALA A 94 4.23 -23.94 1.46
CA ALA A 94 3.99 -23.47 2.82
C ALA A 94 3.27 -22.10 2.84
N ILE A 95 3.70 -21.14 2.02
CA ILE A 95 3.07 -19.81 1.90
C ILE A 95 1.63 -19.95 1.38
N HIS A 96 1.39 -20.81 0.39
CA HIS A 96 0.06 -21.02 -0.17
C HIS A 96 -0.91 -21.61 0.87
N VAL A 97 -0.45 -22.58 1.67
CA VAL A 97 -1.24 -23.16 2.76
C VAL A 97 -1.54 -22.14 3.85
N GLN A 98 -0.56 -21.31 4.21
CA GLN A 98 -0.73 -20.22 5.17
C GLN A 98 -1.76 -19.19 4.70
N SER A 99 -1.71 -18.80 3.42
CA SER A 99 -2.65 -17.83 2.84
C SER A 99 -4.08 -18.37 2.72
N SER A 100 -4.25 -19.71 2.63
CA SER A 100 -5.56 -20.37 2.59
C SER A 100 -6.10 -20.76 3.97
N GLY A 101 -5.46 -20.32 5.06
CA GLY A 101 -5.93 -20.54 6.44
C GLY A 101 -5.78 -21.99 6.94
N ARG A 102 -5.07 -22.86 6.19
CA ARG A 102 -4.80 -24.24 6.59
C ARG A 102 -3.54 -24.33 7.45
N THR A 103 -3.48 -25.31 8.33
CA THR A 103 -2.38 -25.45 9.30
C THR A 103 -1.32 -26.47 8.89
N GLU A 104 -1.57 -27.29 7.87
CA GLU A 104 -0.71 -28.43 7.48
C GLU A 104 -0.45 -28.43 5.98
N VAL A 105 0.82 -28.60 5.58
CA VAL A 105 1.27 -28.72 4.19
C VAL A 105 1.34 -30.18 3.82
N THR A 106 0.64 -30.58 2.77
CA THR A 106 0.60 -31.97 2.25
C THR A 106 1.38 -32.13 0.95
N GLY A 107 1.66 -33.37 0.52
CA GLY A 107 2.29 -33.67 -0.76
C GLY A 107 1.53 -33.09 -1.96
N ALA A 108 0.21 -33.03 -1.89
CA ALA A 108 -0.63 -32.41 -2.91
C ALA A 108 -0.33 -30.92 -3.09
N ASN A 109 -0.04 -30.18 -2.01
CA ASN A 109 0.31 -28.75 -2.08
C ASN A 109 1.69 -28.56 -2.75
N VAL A 110 2.64 -29.46 -2.46
CA VAL A 110 3.97 -29.44 -3.07
C VAL A 110 3.89 -29.79 -4.56
N LEU A 111 3.08 -30.76 -4.96
CA LEU A 111 2.85 -31.13 -6.35
C LEU A 111 2.31 -29.94 -7.18
N VAL A 112 1.35 -29.17 -6.64
CA VAL A 112 0.86 -27.93 -7.29
C VAL A 112 1.94 -26.87 -7.39
N ALA A 113 2.84 -26.79 -6.40
CA ALA A 113 3.92 -25.81 -6.39
C ALA A 113 5.01 -26.12 -7.43
N ILE A 114 5.22 -27.38 -7.80
CA ILE A 114 6.17 -27.81 -8.87
C ILE A 114 5.82 -27.14 -10.20
N PHE A 115 4.55 -27.03 -10.56
CA PHE A 115 4.12 -26.36 -11.81
C PHE A 115 4.49 -24.88 -11.90
N ALA A 116 4.89 -24.26 -10.81
CA ALA A 116 5.34 -22.87 -10.83
C ALA A 116 6.81 -22.72 -11.30
N GLU A 117 7.59 -23.80 -11.27
CA GLU A 117 8.95 -23.86 -11.82
C GLU A 117 8.88 -24.37 -13.28
N ARG A 118 8.42 -23.49 -14.18
CA ARG A 118 8.09 -23.82 -15.59
C ARG A 118 9.26 -24.36 -16.41
N GLU A 119 10.48 -24.07 -16.00
CA GLU A 119 11.72 -24.52 -16.68
C GLU A 119 12.28 -25.83 -16.11
N SER A 120 11.59 -26.47 -15.14
CA SER A 120 12.04 -27.74 -14.55
C SER A 120 11.54 -28.93 -15.37
N ASN A 121 12.40 -29.96 -15.47
CA ASN A 121 12.02 -31.21 -16.12
C ASN A 121 10.91 -31.94 -15.34
N ALA A 122 10.84 -31.77 -14.01
CA ALA A 122 9.75 -32.30 -13.20
C ALA A 122 8.37 -31.74 -13.62
N ALA A 123 8.28 -30.44 -13.90
CA ALA A 123 7.04 -29.84 -14.41
C ALA A 123 6.73 -30.28 -15.85
N TYR A 124 7.77 -30.47 -16.68
CA TYR A 124 7.64 -30.94 -18.05
C TYR A 124 7.08 -32.39 -18.09
N PHE A 125 7.59 -33.32 -17.30
CA PHE A 125 7.12 -34.70 -17.25
C PHE A 125 5.67 -34.83 -16.80
N LEU A 126 5.24 -33.99 -15.86
CA LEU A 126 3.81 -33.92 -15.47
C LEU A 126 2.94 -33.42 -16.61
N GLN A 127 3.41 -32.44 -17.39
CA GLN A 127 2.69 -31.93 -18.55
C GLN A 127 2.68 -32.92 -19.72
N GLU A 128 3.73 -33.71 -19.93
CA GLU A 128 3.79 -34.76 -20.93
C GLU A 128 2.76 -35.85 -20.63
N GLN A 129 2.45 -36.12 -19.37
CA GLN A 129 1.35 -36.96 -18.92
C GLN A 129 -0.01 -36.23 -18.91
N ASP A 130 -0.13 -35.12 -19.68
CA ASP A 130 -1.35 -34.37 -19.86
C ASP A 130 -1.96 -33.82 -18.56
N MET A 131 -1.13 -33.67 -17.49
CA MET A 131 -1.52 -33.07 -16.23
C MET A 131 -1.20 -31.59 -16.21
N THR A 132 -2.20 -30.76 -15.92
CA THR A 132 -2.00 -29.32 -15.75
C THR A 132 -2.12 -28.89 -14.29
N ARG A 133 -1.54 -27.72 -13.96
CA ARG A 133 -1.74 -27.11 -12.64
C ARG A 133 -3.22 -26.92 -12.30
N TYR A 134 -4.04 -26.61 -13.31
CA TYR A 134 -5.47 -26.40 -13.14
C TYR A 134 -6.18 -27.68 -12.72
N ASP A 135 -5.84 -28.82 -13.34
CA ASP A 135 -6.44 -30.13 -13.02
C ASP A 135 -6.11 -30.51 -11.57
N ALA A 136 -4.85 -30.31 -11.14
CA ALA A 136 -4.43 -30.58 -9.77
C ALA A 136 -5.18 -29.69 -8.74
N VAL A 137 -5.28 -28.39 -8.99
CA VAL A 137 -5.99 -27.46 -8.10
C VAL A 137 -7.48 -27.77 -8.05
N ASN A 138 -8.09 -28.09 -9.18
CA ASN A 138 -9.51 -28.40 -9.26
C ASN A 138 -9.88 -29.67 -8.48
N PHE A 139 -9.01 -30.69 -8.54
CA PHE A 139 -9.22 -31.90 -7.75
C PHE A 139 -9.03 -31.63 -6.24
N ILE A 140 -8.02 -30.84 -5.85
CA ILE A 140 -7.75 -30.54 -4.43
C ILE A 140 -8.83 -29.64 -3.83
N ALA A 141 -9.38 -28.68 -4.61
CA ALA A 141 -10.37 -27.73 -4.13
C ALA A 141 -11.82 -28.26 -4.22
N HIS A 142 -12.14 -28.99 -5.28
CA HIS A 142 -13.53 -29.35 -5.61
C HIS A 142 -13.75 -30.85 -5.76
N GLY A 143 -12.72 -31.69 -5.62
CA GLY A 143 -12.85 -33.15 -5.80
C GLY A 143 -13.16 -33.60 -7.22
N VAL A 144 -13.07 -32.69 -8.21
CA VAL A 144 -13.38 -33.00 -9.61
C VAL A 144 -12.18 -33.68 -10.26
N ALA A 145 -12.30 -34.98 -10.49
CA ALA A 145 -11.28 -35.80 -11.13
C ALA A 145 -11.42 -35.75 -12.67
N LYS A 146 -10.27 -35.70 -13.37
CA LYS A 146 -10.22 -35.87 -14.84
C LYS A 146 -10.57 -37.30 -15.23
N ASN A 147 -10.23 -38.25 -14.38
CA ASN A 147 -10.59 -39.65 -14.55
C ASN A 147 -11.89 -39.99 -13.79
N PRO A 148 -12.98 -40.38 -14.48
CA PRO A 148 -14.27 -40.68 -13.85
C PRO A 148 -14.23 -41.81 -12.79
N ALA A 149 -13.24 -42.69 -12.83
CA ALA A 149 -13.08 -43.80 -11.87
C ALA A 149 -12.62 -43.36 -10.46
N TYR A 150 -12.12 -42.11 -10.29
CA TYR A 150 -11.57 -41.61 -9.04
C TYR A 150 -12.43 -40.47 -8.44
N GLY A 151 -13.60 -40.17 -8.99
CA GLY A 151 -14.54 -39.19 -8.47
C GLY A 151 -15.33 -39.73 -7.29
N GLU A 152 -14.77 -39.77 -6.08
CA GLU A 152 -15.52 -39.93 -4.84
C GLU A 152 -15.85 -38.56 -4.25
N ALA A 153 -17.13 -38.23 -4.22
CA ALA A 153 -17.63 -37.07 -3.51
C ALA A 153 -17.41 -37.25 -2.00
N ARG A 154 -16.41 -36.57 -1.43
CA ARG A 154 -16.34 -36.31 0.01
C ARG A 154 -16.90 -34.92 0.29
N PRO A 155 -17.83 -34.75 1.27
CA PRO A 155 -18.33 -33.43 1.62
C PRO A 155 -17.20 -32.57 2.17
N VAL A 156 -17.03 -31.38 1.57
CA VAL A 156 -16.16 -30.32 2.08
C VAL A 156 -16.77 -29.81 3.37
N GLN A 157 -16.11 -29.97 4.49
CA GLN A 157 -16.53 -29.32 5.74
C GLN A 157 -16.52 -27.80 5.55
N GLY A 158 -17.71 -27.19 5.49
CA GLY A 158 -17.90 -25.75 5.41
C GLY A 158 -18.98 -25.25 4.45
N ALA A 159 -19.66 -26.12 3.70
CA ALA A 159 -20.87 -25.72 2.98
C ALA A 159 -22.07 -25.80 3.93
N THR A 160 -22.84 -24.75 4.02
CA THR A 160 -24.07 -24.70 4.79
C THR A 160 -25.15 -25.57 4.14
N GLU A 161 -25.99 -26.22 4.95
CA GLU A 161 -27.06 -27.18 4.54
C GLU A 161 -27.99 -26.63 3.44
N ALA A 162 -27.99 -25.34 3.16
CA ALA A 162 -28.79 -24.69 2.11
C ALA A 162 -28.30 -24.97 0.67
N GLU A 163 -27.03 -25.38 0.45
CA GLU A 163 -26.49 -25.68 -0.88
C GLU A 163 -26.69 -27.16 -1.28
N GLU A 164 -26.88 -28.07 -0.31
CA GLU A 164 -27.18 -29.50 -0.59
C GLU A 164 -28.64 -29.73 -1.00
N GLU A 165 -29.57 -28.92 -0.50
CA GLU A 165 -30.97 -28.99 -0.92
C GLU A 165 -31.19 -28.47 -2.37
N ALA A 166 -30.37 -27.52 -2.83
CA ALA A 166 -30.47 -27.01 -4.19
C ALA A 166 -29.93 -27.98 -5.26
N GLN A 167 -28.95 -28.85 -4.92
CA GLN A 167 -28.41 -29.81 -5.86
C GLN A 167 -29.20 -31.13 -5.97
N GLN A 168 -30.01 -31.47 -4.97
CA GLN A 168 -30.92 -32.64 -5.05
C GLN A 168 -32.25 -32.34 -5.75
N ALA A 169 -32.61 -31.08 -5.90
CA ALA A 169 -33.81 -30.68 -6.64
C ALA A 169 -33.67 -30.72 -8.16
N GLU A 170 -32.46 -30.66 -8.70
CA GLU A 170 -32.20 -30.68 -10.16
C GLU A 170 -32.24 -32.07 -10.82
N ALA A 171 -32.26 -33.16 -10.03
CA ALA A 171 -32.19 -34.52 -10.58
C ALA A 171 -33.55 -35.23 -10.74
N ALA A 172 -34.68 -34.61 -10.44
CA ALA A 172 -35.97 -35.27 -10.51
C ALA A 172 -37.12 -34.31 -10.87
N ALA A 173 -37.28 -33.99 -12.15
CA ALA A 173 -38.59 -33.89 -12.80
C ALA A 173 -38.47 -33.36 -14.27
N PRO A 174 -39.07 -33.99 -15.25
CA PRO A 174 -39.25 -33.40 -16.57
C PRO A 174 -40.60 -32.63 -16.57
N GLY A 175 -40.49 -31.29 -16.66
CA GLY A 175 -41.62 -30.46 -17.01
C GLY A 175 -42.12 -29.51 -15.93
N SER A 176 -41.61 -28.30 -15.92
CA SER A 176 -42.33 -27.03 -15.76
C SER A 176 -41.38 -25.86 -15.50
N ASP A 177 -41.65 -24.75 -16.11
CA ASP A 177 -41.12 -23.40 -15.96
C ASP A 177 -39.62 -23.24 -16.20
N LYS A 178 -39.30 -22.73 -17.39
CA LYS A 178 -38.02 -22.07 -17.67
C LYS A 178 -37.88 -20.94 -16.66
N GLU A 179 -37.08 -21.13 -15.62
CA GLU A 179 -36.64 -20.02 -14.77
C GLU A 179 -36.15 -18.89 -15.68
N SER A 180 -36.76 -17.71 -15.52
CA SER A 180 -36.49 -16.50 -16.29
C SER A 180 -35.00 -16.18 -16.27
N ALA A 181 -34.38 -15.88 -17.42
CA ALA A 181 -33.00 -15.45 -17.48
C ALA A 181 -32.77 -14.15 -16.68
N LEU A 182 -33.81 -13.31 -16.60
CA LEU A 182 -33.81 -12.12 -15.75
C LEU A 182 -33.69 -12.47 -14.27
N ALA A 183 -34.38 -13.50 -13.79
CA ALA A 183 -34.32 -13.94 -12.41
C ALA A 183 -32.93 -14.53 -12.03
N LYS A 184 -32.22 -15.15 -13.01
CA LYS A 184 -30.91 -15.77 -12.78
C LYS A 184 -29.75 -14.78 -12.86
N TYR A 185 -29.84 -13.80 -13.75
CA TYR A 185 -28.67 -12.94 -14.09
C TYR A 185 -28.93 -11.46 -13.86
N CYS A 186 -30.09 -11.07 -13.35
CA CYS A 186 -30.42 -9.68 -13.05
C CYS A 186 -31.06 -9.57 -11.66
N VAL A 187 -30.82 -8.45 -11.01
CA VAL A 187 -31.48 -8.08 -9.74
C VAL A 187 -32.55 -7.05 -10.04
N ASP A 188 -33.80 -7.32 -9.64
CA ASP A 188 -34.90 -6.35 -9.73
C ASP A 188 -34.75 -5.27 -8.64
N LEU A 189 -34.32 -4.07 -9.05
CA LEU A 189 -34.12 -2.95 -8.12
C LEU A 189 -35.45 -2.41 -7.58
N ASN A 190 -36.54 -2.56 -8.29
CA ASN A 190 -37.87 -2.15 -7.80
C ASN A 190 -38.36 -3.10 -6.70
N ALA A 191 -38.15 -4.42 -6.85
CA ALA A 191 -38.45 -5.40 -5.81
C ALA A 191 -37.60 -5.11 -4.56
N LYS A 192 -36.27 -4.99 -4.73
CA LYS A 192 -35.35 -4.63 -3.66
C LYS A 192 -35.76 -3.33 -2.92
N SER A 193 -36.28 -2.36 -3.68
CA SER A 193 -36.78 -1.11 -3.08
C SER A 193 -38.08 -1.29 -2.28
N ARG A 194 -38.98 -2.22 -2.69
CA ARG A 194 -40.19 -2.53 -1.92
C ARG A 194 -39.88 -3.26 -0.64
N ASP A 195 -38.87 -4.11 -0.64
CA ASP A 195 -38.38 -4.86 0.52
C ASP A 195 -37.64 -3.97 1.53
N GLY A 196 -37.29 -2.74 1.14
CA GLY A 196 -36.61 -1.78 2.01
C GLY A 196 -35.07 -1.85 1.95
N ASP A 197 -34.50 -2.68 1.09
CA ASP A 197 -33.07 -2.95 0.95
C ASP A 197 -32.32 -1.92 0.08
N VAL A 198 -32.99 -0.81 -0.28
CA VAL A 198 -32.40 0.28 -1.05
C VAL A 198 -32.27 1.53 -0.17
N ASP A 199 -31.05 2.02 -0.03
CA ASP A 199 -30.76 3.25 0.70
C ASP A 199 -31.46 4.50 0.09
N PRO A 200 -31.83 5.49 0.91
CA PRO A 200 -32.43 6.73 0.41
C PRO A 200 -31.42 7.55 -0.41
N LEU A 201 -31.78 7.91 -1.62
CA LEU A 201 -31.00 8.83 -2.45
C LEU A 201 -31.18 10.26 -1.97
N ILE A 202 -30.09 10.90 -1.57
CA ILE A 202 -30.06 12.26 -1.03
C ILE A 202 -29.16 13.14 -1.88
N GLY A 203 -29.66 14.34 -2.27
CA GLY A 203 -28.85 15.37 -2.92
C GLY A 203 -28.56 15.17 -4.40
N ARG A 204 -29.12 14.13 -5.08
CA ARG A 204 -28.87 13.80 -6.50
C ARG A 204 -30.13 14.01 -7.38
N ASN A 205 -31.03 14.93 -7.01
CA ASN A 205 -32.28 15.12 -7.73
C ASN A 205 -32.07 15.57 -9.18
N ALA A 206 -31.10 16.43 -9.45
CA ALA A 206 -30.83 16.94 -10.80
C ALA A 206 -30.36 15.81 -11.75
N GLU A 207 -29.50 14.91 -11.27
CA GLU A 207 -29.01 13.77 -12.04
C GLU A 207 -30.14 12.76 -12.31
N VAL A 208 -31.00 12.47 -11.30
CA VAL A 208 -32.17 11.59 -11.46
C VAL A 208 -33.17 12.19 -12.43
N GLU A 209 -33.53 13.48 -12.30
CA GLU A 209 -34.41 14.17 -13.24
C GLU A 209 -33.84 14.12 -14.67
N ARG A 210 -32.53 14.26 -14.80
CA ARG A 210 -31.88 14.14 -16.11
C ARG A 210 -31.94 12.72 -16.65
N CYS A 211 -31.80 11.68 -15.81
CA CYS A 211 -32.02 10.29 -16.21
C CYS A 211 -33.46 10.07 -16.70
N ILE A 212 -34.45 10.55 -15.95
CA ILE A 212 -35.87 10.48 -16.32
C ILE A 212 -36.09 11.17 -17.68
N GLN A 213 -35.59 12.39 -17.85
CA GLN A 213 -35.72 13.11 -19.15
C GLN A 213 -35.09 12.33 -20.31
N VAL A 214 -33.94 11.69 -20.09
CA VAL A 214 -33.26 10.90 -21.13
C VAL A 214 -34.08 9.65 -21.45
N LEU A 215 -34.55 8.89 -20.45
CA LEU A 215 -35.33 7.68 -20.63
C LEU A 215 -36.68 7.93 -21.38
N CYS A 216 -37.26 9.12 -21.21
CA CYS A 216 -38.50 9.54 -21.92
C CYS A 216 -38.24 9.98 -23.37
N ARG A 217 -37.00 10.05 -23.85
CA ARG A 217 -36.71 10.48 -25.24
C ARG A 217 -37.06 9.40 -26.27
N ARG A 218 -37.40 9.83 -27.46
CA ARG A 218 -37.65 8.93 -28.61
C ARG A 218 -36.35 8.30 -29.15
N ARG A 219 -35.22 9.01 -29.07
CA ARG A 219 -33.89 8.58 -29.50
C ARG A 219 -32.85 9.03 -28.50
N LYS A 220 -31.73 8.33 -28.42
CA LYS A 220 -30.71 8.54 -27.36
C LYS A 220 -31.33 8.49 -25.96
N ASN A 221 -32.19 7.50 -25.77
CA ASN A 221 -32.95 7.26 -24.54
C ASN A 221 -32.19 6.42 -23.50
N ASN A 222 -30.90 6.20 -23.71
CA ASN A 222 -30.04 5.45 -22.78
C ASN A 222 -29.15 6.42 -22.00
N PRO A 223 -29.40 6.70 -20.73
CA PRO A 223 -28.51 7.51 -19.91
C PRO A 223 -27.22 6.76 -19.60
N LEU A 224 -26.10 7.46 -19.64
CA LEU A 224 -24.78 6.97 -19.24
C LEU A 224 -24.22 7.88 -18.14
N LEU A 225 -24.17 7.38 -16.92
CA LEU A 225 -23.62 8.05 -15.77
C LEU A 225 -22.08 7.99 -15.83
N VAL A 226 -21.43 9.15 -15.94
CA VAL A 226 -19.98 9.25 -16.05
C VAL A 226 -19.45 10.06 -14.87
N GLY A 227 -18.55 9.48 -14.10
CA GLY A 227 -17.98 10.14 -12.92
C GLY A 227 -16.90 9.28 -12.27
N ASP A 228 -16.14 9.87 -11.38
CA ASP A 228 -15.08 9.17 -10.66
C ASP A 228 -15.64 7.98 -9.82
N PRO A 229 -14.81 6.99 -9.45
CA PRO A 229 -15.22 5.94 -8.50
C PRO A 229 -15.67 6.56 -7.16
N GLY A 230 -16.70 5.98 -6.54
CA GLY A 230 -17.16 6.41 -5.21
C GLY A 230 -18.04 7.67 -5.17
N VAL A 231 -18.40 8.29 -6.33
CA VAL A 231 -19.29 9.48 -6.33
C VAL A 231 -20.78 9.15 -6.23
N GLY A 232 -21.15 7.86 -6.16
CA GLY A 232 -22.55 7.41 -6.00
C GLY A 232 -23.32 7.21 -7.30
N LYS A 233 -22.68 6.72 -8.38
CA LYS A 233 -23.34 6.42 -9.68
C LYS A 233 -24.41 5.35 -9.55
N THR A 234 -24.11 4.24 -8.87
CA THR A 234 -25.02 3.12 -8.62
C THR A 234 -26.23 3.55 -7.82
N ALA A 235 -26.02 4.39 -6.79
CA ALA A 235 -27.08 4.94 -5.96
C ALA A 235 -28.11 5.78 -6.75
N ILE A 236 -27.73 6.39 -7.89
CA ILE A 236 -28.67 7.10 -8.78
C ILE A 236 -29.65 6.14 -9.44
N ALA A 237 -29.20 4.95 -9.87
CA ALA A 237 -30.07 3.92 -10.45
C ALA A 237 -31.02 3.34 -9.39
N GLU A 238 -30.54 3.04 -8.21
CA GLU A 238 -31.32 2.57 -7.07
C GLU A 238 -32.33 3.63 -6.61
N GLY A 239 -31.91 4.89 -6.52
CA GLY A 239 -32.80 6.02 -6.19
C GLY A 239 -33.87 6.27 -7.24
N LEU A 240 -33.59 6.03 -8.52
CA LEU A 240 -34.61 6.10 -9.58
C LEU A 240 -35.62 4.96 -9.41
N ALA A 241 -35.20 3.72 -9.13
CA ALA A 241 -36.09 2.61 -8.85
C ALA A 241 -37.01 2.91 -7.66
N ARG A 242 -36.47 3.49 -6.59
CA ARG A 242 -37.23 3.92 -5.41
C ARG A 242 -38.27 4.98 -5.75
N LYS A 243 -37.94 5.98 -6.58
CA LYS A 243 -38.90 7.01 -7.04
C LYS A 243 -40.01 6.42 -7.91
N ILE A 244 -39.71 5.40 -8.72
CA ILE A 244 -40.73 4.68 -9.51
C ILE A 244 -41.69 3.94 -8.56
N VAL A 245 -41.18 3.21 -7.58
CA VAL A 245 -41.98 2.50 -6.58
C VAL A 245 -42.83 3.45 -5.74
N ALA A 246 -42.28 4.64 -5.40
CA ALA A 246 -43.02 5.67 -4.67
C ALA A 246 -44.08 6.43 -5.53
N GLY A 247 -44.11 6.21 -6.83
CA GLY A 247 -45.01 6.96 -7.74
C GLY A 247 -44.61 8.40 -7.99
N GLU A 248 -43.33 8.76 -7.73
CA GLU A 248 -42.80 10.12 -7.93
C GLU A 248 -42.22 10.37 -9.32
N THR A 249 -42.62 9.56 -10.30
CA THR A 249 -42.12 9.62 -11.69
C THR A 249 -43.27 9.94 -12.65
N PRO A 250 -42.99 10.49 -13.87
CA PRO A 250 -43.98 10.71 -14.88
C PRO A 250 -44.69 9.41 -15.28
N GLU A 251 -45.95 9.52 -15.75
CA GLU A 251 -46.79 8.38 -16.17
C GLU A 251 -46.10 7.42 -17.14
N VAL A 252 -45.20 7.94 -18.00
CA VAL A 252 -44.44 7.13 -18.98
C VAL A 252 -43.49 6.12 -18.31
N LEU A 253 -43.07 6.37 -17.06
CA LEU A 253 -42.17 5.52 -16.29
C LEU A 253 -42.84 4.87 -15.08
N ALA A 254 -44.15 5.07 -14.89
CA ALA A 254 -44.86 4.59 -13.67
C ALA A 254 -44.81 3.05 -13.52
N ASN A 255 -44.80 2.31 -14.62
CA ASN A 255 -44.76 0.83 -14.65
C ASN A 255 -43.37 0.29 -14.99
N THR A 256 -42.34 1.16 -15.02
CA THR A 256 -41.00 0.76 -15.43
C THR A 256 -40.33 -0.04 -14.32
N THR A 257 -39.73 -1.19 -14.66
CA THR A 257 -38.90 -1.98 -13.77
C THR A 257 -37.42 -1.85 -14.16
N ILE A 258 -36.55 -1.58 -13.21
CA ILE A 258 -35.11 -1.48 -13.44
C ILE A 258 -34.43 -2.79 -13.01
N TYR A 259 -33.81 -3.48 -13.95
CA TYR A 259 -33.08 -4.70 -13.77
C TYR A 259 -31.57 -4.37 -13.76
N SER A 260 -30.88 -4.61 -12.66
CA SER A 260 -29.42 -4.49 -12.57
C SER A 260 -28.77 -5.78 -13.02
N LEU A 261 -27.90 -5.71 -14.05
CA LEU A 261 -27.17 -6.86 -14.56
C LEU A 261 -26.10 -7.31 -13.58
N ASP A 262 -26.17 -8.58 -13.16
CA ASP A 262 -25.14 -9.18 -12.32
C ASP A 262 -24.07 -9.85 -13.19
N MET A 263 -22.93 -9.16 -13.33
CA MET A 263 -21.79 -9.66 -14.09
C MET A 263 -21.16 -10.89 -13.46
N GLY A 264 -21.22 -11.02 -12.12
CA GLY A 264 -20.71 -12.18 -11.39
C GLY A 264 -21.52 -13.43 -11.72
N ALA A 265 -22.85 -13.34 -11.68
CA ALA A 265 -23.77 -14.43 -12.04
C ALA A 265 -23.64 -14.83 -13.52
N LEU A 266 -23.45 -13.86 -14.42
CA LEU A 266 -23.23 -14.13 -15.84
C LEU A 266 -21.94 -14.90 -16.12
N LEU A 267 -20.87 -14.61 -15.37
CA LEU A 267 -19.55 -15.20 -15.53
C LEU A 267 -19.37 -16.50 -14.73
N ALA A 268 -20.16 -16.70 -13.66
CA ALA A 268 -20.05 -17.88 -12.82
C ALA A 268 -20.25 -19.17 -13.62
N GLY A 269 -19.28 -20.10 -13.56
CA GLY A 269 -19.33 -21.39 -14.24
C GLY A 269 -19.21 -21.36 -15.77
N THR A 270 -18.97 -20.20 -16.41
CA THR A 270 -18.69 -20.15 -17.86
C THR A 270 -17.29 -20.66 -18.14
N ARG A 271 -17.16 -21.72 -18.94
CA ARG A 271 -15.87 -22.28 -19.38
C ARG A 271 -15.45 -21.73 -20.75
N TYR A 272 -16.42 -21.34 -21.58
CA TYR A 272 -16.20 -20.86 -22.92
C TYR A 272 -16.88 -19.51 -23.16
N ARG A 273 -16.34 -18.75 -24.09
CA ARG A 273 -16.88 -17.44 -24.53
C ARG A 273 -18.34 -17.55 -24.97
N GLY A 274 -18.73 -18.68 -25.60
CA GLY A 274 -20.08 -18.92 -26.06
C GLY A 274 -21.12 -18.94 -24.94
N ASP A 275 -20.78 -19.48 -23.76
CA ASP A 275 -21.71 -19.60 -22.64
C ASP A 275 -22.16 -18.22 -22.14
N PHE A 276 -21.21 -17.30 -22.01
CA PHE A 276 -21.49 -15.91 -21.62
C PHE A 276 -22.36 -15.17 -22.69
N GLU A 277 -21.98 -15.34 -23.95
CA GLU A 277 -22.74 -14.73 -25.07
C GLU A 277 -24.19 -15.26 -25.12
N GLU A 278 -24.40 -16.54 -24.89
CA GLU A 278 -25.71 -17.17 -24.84
C GLU A 278 -26.56 -16.65 -23.67
N ARG A 279 -25.98 -16.57 -22.46
CA ARG A 279 -26.68 -16.04 -21.28
C ARG A 279 -27.05 -14.56 -21.43
N LEU A 280 -26.11 -13.72 -21.90
CA LEU A 280 -26.41 -12.31 -22.16
C LEU A 280 -27.47 -12.15 -23.24
N LYS A 281 -27.43 -12.98 -24.29
CA LYS A 281 -28.45 -12.98 -25.36
C LYS A 281 -29.82 -13.38 -24.82
N ALA A 282 -29.91 -14.36 -23.94
CA ALA A 282 -31.16 -14.75 -23.29
C ALA A 282 -31.74 -13.59 -22.44
N VAL A 283 -30.91 -12.90 -21.65
CA VAL A 283 -31.33 -11.71 -20.89
C VAL A 283 -31.84 -10.61 -21.80
N VAL A 284 -31.13 -10.32 -22.91
CA VAL A 284 -31.54 -9.27 -23.86
C VAL A 284 -32.86 -9.63 -24.56
N GLN A 285 -33.04 -10.91 -24.95
CA GLN A 285 -34.28 -11.36 -25.58
C GLN A 285 -35.49 -11.24 -24.65
N GLU A 286 -35.33 -11.64 -23.38
CA GLU A 286 -36.40 -11.51 -22.38
C GLU A 286 -36.74 -10.05 -22.09
N LEU A 287 -35.73 -9.16 -22.02
CA LEU A 287 -35.96 -7.72 -21.88
C LEU A 287 -36.66 -7.07 -23.08
N GLU A 288 -36.44 -7.58 -24.31
CA GLU A 288 -37.17 -7.10 -25.51
C GLU A 288 -38.65 -7.46 -25.48
N GLU A 289 -39.03 -8.49 -24.73
CA GLU A 289 -40.45 -8.88 -24.53
C GLU A 289 -41.14 -8.00 -23.46
N HIS A 290 -40.33 -7.28 -22.62
CA HIS A 290 -40.82 -6.39 -21.59
C HIS A 290 -40.53 -4.90 -21.93
N PRO A 291 -41.44 -4.20 -22.65
CA PRO A 291 -41.20 -2.84 -23.14
C PRO A 291 -41.00 -1.79 -22.02
N ASP A 292 -41.46 -2.09 -20.82
CA ASP A 292 -41.31 -1.23 -19.64
C ASP A 292 -40.07 -1.58 -18.78
N ALA A 293 -39.22 -2.49 -19.25
CA ALA A 293 -37.99 -2.81 -18.58
C ALA A 293 -36.84 -1.85 -18.94
N VAL A 294 -35.99 -1.53 -17.97
CA VAL A 294 -34.72 -0.81 -18.15
C VAL A 294 -33.61 -1.68 -17.61
N LEU A 295 -32.61 -1.97 -18.44
CA LEU A 295 -31.40 -2.68 -18.01
C LEU A 295 -30.38 -1.69 -17.46
N PHE A 296 -30.03 -1.83 -16.21
CA PHE A 296 -28.91 -1.11 -15.61
C PHE A 296 -27.65 -1.98 -15.64
N ILE A 297 -26.57 -1.44 -16.19
CA ILE A 297 -25.26 -2.10 -16.25
C ILE A 297 -24.26 -1.21 -15.52
N ASP A 298 -23.89 -1.64 -14.34
CA ASP A 298 -22.80 -0.97 -13.61
C ASP A 298 -21.47 -1.31 -14.27
N GLU A 299 -20.53 -0.36 -14.26
CA GLU A 299 -19.24 -0.49 -14.96
C GLU A 299 -19.39 -1.03 -16.41
N ILE A 300 -20.30 -0.45 -17.18
CA ILE A 300 -20.67 -0.92 -18.54
C ILE A 300 -19.44 -1.09 -19.46
N HIS A 301 -18.32 -0.47 -19.17
CA HIS A 301 -17.07 -0.64 -19.90
C HIS A 301 -16.50 -2.07 -19.80
N THR A 302 -16.83 -2.83 -18.73
CA THR A 302 -16.45 -4.24 -18.58
C THR A 302 -17.09 -5.12 -19.65
N VAL A 303 -18.29 -4.77 -20.08
CA VAL A 303 -19.04 -5.46 -21.12
C VAL A 303 -18.61 -5.01 -22.53
N ILE A 304 -18.21 -3.74 -22.67
CA ILE A 304 -17.99 -3.10 -23.98
C ILE A 304 -16.52 -3.10 -24.40
N GLY A 305 -15.57 -3.09 -23.47
CA GLY A 305 -14.16 -2.82 -23.75
C GLY A 305 -13.18 -3.95 -23.52
N ALA A 306 -13.62 -5.06 -23.06
CA ALA A 306 -12.78 -6.17 -22.64
C ALA A 306 -12.11 -6.96 -23.79
N GLY A 307 -12.16 -6.49 -25.05
CA GLY A 307 -11.71 -7.22 -26.25
C GLY A 307 -10.33 -6.84 -26.81
N ALA A 308 -9.60 -5.89 -26.25
CA ALA A 308 -8.44 -5.27 -26.92
C ALA A 308 -7.04 -5.70 -26.44
N THR A 309 -6.92 -6.57 -25.44
CA THR A 309 -5.61 -7.06 -24.98
C THR A 309 -5.47 -8.56 -25.15
N SER A 310 -4.34 -8.98 -25.68
CA SER A 310 -3.86 -10.31 -26.02
C SER A 310 -4.25 -11.40 -25.00
N GLY A 311 -5.44 -12.01 -25.15
CA GLY A 311 -5.85 -13.09 -24.27
C GLY A 311 -7.35 -13.38 -24.20
N GLY A 312 -8.14 -13.03 -25.23
CA GLY A 312 -9.52 -13.54 -25.34
C GLY A 312 -10.57 -12.83 -24.51
N ALA A 313 -10.43 -11.54 -24.32
CA ALA A 313 -11.44 -10.73 -23.62
C ALA A 313 -12.76 -10.60 -24.41
N MET A 314 -13.88 -10.65 -23.71
CA MET A 314 -15.25 -10.75 -24.21
C MET A 314 -15.70 -9.43 -24.82
N ASP A 315 -15.95 -9.39 -26.14
CA ASP A 315 -16.60 -8.25 -26.78
C ASP A 315 -18.12 -8.46 -26.87
N ALA A 316 -18.80 -8.25 -25.74
CA ALA A 316 -20.26 -8.30 -25.68
C ALA A 316 -20.93 -7.08 -26.36
N SER A 317 -20.17 -6.10 -26.80
CA SER A 317 -20.69 -4.91 -27.47
C SER A 317 -21.45 -5.29 -28.77
N ASN A 318 -21.01 -6.33 -29.45
CA ASN A 318 -21.64 -6.80 -30.68
C ASN A 318 -23.03 -7.42 -30.45
N LEU A 319 -23.31 -7.91 -29.24
CA LEU A 319 -24.64 -8.43 -28.85
C LEU A 319 -25.59 -7.29 -28.44
N LEU A 320 -25.09 -6.29 -27.72
CA LEU A 320 -25.89 -5.15 -27.27
C LEU A 320 -26.19 -4.15 -28.40
N LYS A 321 -25.28 -3.97 -29.36
CA LYS A 321 -25.45 -3.01 -30.46
C LYS A 321 -26.75 -3.19 -31.26
N PRO A 322 -27.16 -4.40 -31.68
CA PRO A 322 -28.43 -4.60 -32.40
C PRO A 322 -29.66 -4.24 -31.57
N ALA A 323 -29.71 -4.69 -30.29
CA ALA A 323 -30.83 -4.42 -29.38
C ALA A 323 -30.99 -2.92 -29.10
N LEU A 324 -29.87 -2.23 -28.86
CA LEU A 324 -29.82 -0.76 -28.72
C LEU A 324 -30.19 -0.04 -30.02
N GLN A 325 -29.94 -0.65 -31.20
CA GLN A 325 -30.30 -0.10 -32.52
C GLN A 325 -31.79 -0.14 -32.77
N GLY A 326 -32.43 -1.20 -32.39
CA GLY A 326 -33.88 -1.41 -32.56
C GLY A 326 -34.72 -0.46 -31.70
N GLY A 327 -34.14 0.18 -30.68
CA GLY A 327 -34.87 1.04 -29.75
C GLY A 327 -35.81 0.28 -28.81
N LYS A 328 -35.77 -1.05 -28.86
CA LYS A 328 -36.62 -1.94 -28.04
C LYS A 328 -36.03 -2.09 -26.62
N LEU A 329 -34.72 -2.06 -26.50
CA LEU A 329 -34.01 -2.13 -25.21
C LEU A 329 -33.70 -0.73 -24.71
N ARG A 330 -34.16 -0.38 -23.50
CA ARG A 330 -33.73 0.80 -22.76
C ARG A 330 -32.61 0.38 -21.79
N THR A 331 -31.48 1.06 -21.87
CA THR A 331 -30.32 0.72 -21.03
C THR A 331 -29.82 1.94 -20.33
N MET A 332 -29.53 1.79 -19.05
CA MET A 332 -28.82 2.77 -18.22
C MET A 332 -27.45 2.19 -17.88
N GLY A 333 -26.37 2.96 -18.05
CA GLY A 333 -25.02 2.50 -17.74
C GLY A 333 -24.30 3.43 -16.78
N SER A 334 -23.31 2.91 -16.07
CA SER A 334 -22.34 3.69 -15.33
C SER A 334 -20.91 3.41 -15.83
N THR A 335 -20.05 4.42 -15.77
CA THR A 335 -18.62 4.27 -16.11
C THR A 335 -17.81 5.41 -15.50
N THR A 336 -16.47 5.29 -15.54
CA THR A 336 -15.60 6.38 -15.14
C THR A 336 -15.22 7.28 -16.33
N TYR A 337 -14.63 8.46 -16.04
CA TYR A 337 -14.15 9.36 -17.11
C TYR A 337 -13.05 8.74 -17.96
N LYS A 338 -12.19 7.91 -17.35
CA LYS A 338 -11.07 7.24 -18.02
C LYS A 338 -11.57 6.21 -19.04
N GLU A 339 -12.43 5.30 -18.58
CA GLU A 339 -13.00 4.23 -19.42
C GLU A 339 -13.97 4.79 -20.46
N PHE A 340 -14.70 5.87 -20.16
CA PHE A 340 -15.53 6.56 -21.14
C PHE A 340 -14.72 7.02 -22.34
N ARG A 341 -13.55 7.69 -22.11
CA ARG A 341 -12.65 8.11 -23.19
C ARG A 341 -12.03 6.93 -23.95
N GLN A 342 -11.68 5.87 -23.22
CA GLN A 342 -11.01 4.70 -23.82
C GLN A 342 -11.94 3.85 -24.70
N HIS A 343 -13.20 3.67 -24.29
CA HIS A 343 -14.13 2.71 -24.88
C HIS A 343 -15.29 3.38 -25.60
N PHE A 344 -15.97 4.36 -25.01
CA PHE A 344 -17.18 4.96 -25.60
C PHE A 344 -16.88 6.02 -26.65
N GLU A 345 -15.91 6.92 -26.44
CA GLU A 345 -15.60 7.96 -27.41
C GLU A 345 -15.04 7.39 -28.72
N LYS A 346 -14.34 6.26 -28.65
CA LYS A 346 -13.79 5.58 -29.82
C LYS A 346 -14.86 4.83 -30.61
N ASP A 347 -15.89 4.32 -29.95
CA ASP A 347 -17.02 3.64 -30.61
C ASP A 347 -18.16 4.61 -30.94
N ARG A 348 -18.15 5.12 -32.17
CA ARG A 348 -19.18 6.05 -32.67
C ARG A 348 -20.61 5.44 -32.69
N ALA A 349 -20.74 4.12 -32.73
CA ALA A 349 -22.04 3.47 -32.73
C ALA A 349 -22.69 3.52 -31.36
N LEU A 350 -21.92 3.30 -30.29
CA LEU A 350 -22.38 3.41 -28.90
C LEU A 350 -22.58 4.85 -28.47
N SER A 351 -21.61 5.76 -28.75
CA SER A 351 -21.69 7.16 -28.35
C SER A 351 -22.91 7.92 -28.91
N ARG A 352 -23.44 7.47 -30.06
CA ARG A 352 -24.65 8.04 -30.64
C ARG A 352 -25.94 7.56 -29.96
N ARG A 353 -25.89 6.51 -29.13
CA ARG A 353 -27.07 5.91 -28.51
C ARG A 353 -27.20 6.23 -27.05
N PHE A 354 -26.09 6.48 -26.41
CA PHE A 354 -26.05 6.91 -25.02
C PHE A 354 -26.02 8.44 -24.88
N GLN A 355 -26.67 8.94 -23.84
CA GLN A 355 -26.59 10.33 -23.43
C GLN A 355 -25.75 10.41 -22.18
N LYS A 356 -24.59 11.04 -22.28
CA LYS A 356 -23.71 11.29 -21.13
C LYS A 356 -24.41 12.19 -20.10
N ILE A 357 -24.30 11.78 -18.83
CA ILE A 357 -24.70 12.55 -17.65
C ILE A 357 -23.49 12.55 -16.71
N ASP A 358 -22.94 13.72 -16.48
CA ASP A 358 -21.79 13.88 -15.59
C ASP A 358 -22.25 13.80 -14.13
N VAL A 359 -21.58 12.95 -13.35
CA VAL A 359 -21.81 12.78 -11.91
C VAL A 359 -20.56 13.26 -11.18
N ASN A 360 -20.61 14.50 -10.71
CA ASN A 360 -19.51 15.14 -10.01
C ASN A 360 -19.46 14.72 -8.53
N GLU A 361 -18.28 14.87 -7.92
CA GLU A 361 -18.11 14.72 -6.48
C GLU A 361 -19.02 15.72 -5.74
N PRO A 362 -19.82 15.30 -4.74
CA PRO A 362 -20.69 16.19 -3.98
C PRO A 362 -19.85 17.13 -3.10
N SER A 363 -20.43 18.28 -2.76
CA SER A 363 -19.82 19.18 -1.80
C SER A 363 -19.76 18.57 -0.39
N VAL A 364 -18.89 19.13 0.47
CA VAL A 364 -18.83 18.72 1.89
C VAL A 364 -20.19 18.88 2.56
N GLU A 365 -20.89 19.98 2.29
CA GLU A 365 -22.21 20.25 2.88
C GLU A 365 -23.27 19.24 2.42
N ASP A 366 -23.28 18.90 1.13
CA ASP A 366 -24.22 17.90 0.59
C ASP A 366 -23.88 16.50 1.08
N THR A 367 -22.59 16.17 1.23
CA THR A 367 -22.15 14.90 1.82
C THR A 367 -22.61 14.78 3.28
N VAL A 368 -22.56 15.86 4.07
CA VAL A 368 -23.11 15.84 5.44
C VAL A 368 -24.61 15.54 5.43
N LYS A 369 -25.37 16.06 4.46
CA LYS A 369 -26.81 15.75 4.32
C LYS A 369 -27.00 14.27 3.94
N ILE A 370 -26.18 13.76 3.00
CA ILE A 370 -26.20 12.35 2.59
C ILE A 370 -25.97 11.45 3.80
N LEU A 371 -24.89 11.67 4.55
CA LEU A 371 -24.57 10.85 5.72
C LEU A 371 -25.63 10.95 6.82
N LYS A 372 -26.23 12.13 7.04
CA LYS A 372 -27.35 12.28 7.98
C LYS A 372 -28.56 11.44 7.60
N GLY A 373 -28.83 11.28 6.32
CA GLY A 373 -29.91 10.44 5.85
C GLY A 373 -29.60 8.94 5.90
N LEU A 374 -28.34 8.57 5.69
CA LEU A 374 -27.87 7.17 5.82
C LEU A 374 -27.66 6.74 7.27
N LYS A 375 -27.48 7.70 8.18
CA LYS A 375 -27.19 7.46 9.61
C LYS A 375 -28.09 6.42 10.26
N PRO A 376 -29.43 6.42 10.12
CA PRO A 376 -30.30 5.46 10.78
C PRO A 376 -29.97 3.99 10.40
N TYR A 377 -29.61 3.74 9.15
CA TYR A 377 -29.26 2.42 8.65
C TYR A 377 -27.96 1.89 9.26
N PHE A 378 -26.92 2.74 9.35
CA PHE A 378 -25.67 2.39 10.01
C PHE A 378 -25.85 2.25 11.55
N GLU A 379 -26.72 3.06 12.17
CA GLU A 379 -27.04 2.95 13.59
C GLU A 379 -27.73 1.61 13.91
N GLU A 380 -28.63 1.16 13.05
CA GLU A 380 -29.31 -0.12 13.18
C GLU A 380 -28.34 -1.28 12.98
N HIS A 381 -27.56 -1.25 11.90
CA HIS A 381 -26.59 -2.29 11.56
C HIS A 381 -25.54 -2.51 12.66
N HIS A 382 -24.93 -1.43 13.15
CA HIS A 382 -23.87 -1.52 14.17
C HIS A 382 -24.38 -1.48 15.62
N SER A 383 -25.68 -1.26 15.84
CA SER A 383 -26.28 -1.09 17.17
C SER A 383 -25.61 0.03 17.99
N VAL A 384 -25.23 1.13 17.35
CA VAL A 384 -24.60 2.32 17.94
C VAL A 384 -25.33 3.59 17.53
N LYS A 385 -25.04 4.70 18.18
CA LYS A 385 -25.58 6.03 17.81
C LYS A 385 -24.44 6.96 17.40
N TYR A 386 -24.58 7.63 16.26
CA TYR A 386 -23.63 8.65 15.83
C TYR A 386 -24.11 10.04 16.26
N THR A 387 -23.23 10.86 16.87
CA THR A 387 -23.55 12.24 17.15
C THR A 387 -23.60 13.08 15.87
N GLY A 388 -24.32 14.21 15.86
CA GLY A 388 -24.36 15.10 14.71
C GLY A 388 -22.98 15.65 14.36
N ASP A 389 -22.15 15.91 15.39
CA ASP A 389 -20.78 16.39 15.21
C ASP A 389 -19.86 15.28 14.67
N ALA A 390 -20.06 14.02 15.06
CA ALA A 390 -19.32 12.89 14.49
C ALA A 390 -19.51 12.78 12.97
N ILE A 391 -20.75 12.88 12.49
CA ILE A 391 -21.06 12.85 11.06
C ILE A 391 -20.38 14.02 10.32
N LYS A 392 -20.46 15.23 10.89
CA LYS A 392 -19.81 16.41 10.29
C LYS A 392 -18.29 16.24 10.25
N THR A 393 -17.70 15.79 11.36
CA THR A 393 -16.26 15.53 11.47
C THR A 393 -15.81 14.44 10.51
N ALA A 394 -16.59 13.36 10.33
CA ALA A 394 -16.26 12.28 9.37
C ALA A 394 -16.14 12.83 7.94
N VAL A 395 -17.05 13.71 7.52
CA VAL A 395 -17.00 14.32 6.18
C VAL A 395 -15.84 15.30 6.05
N GLU A 396 -15.65 16.21 7.01
CA GLU A 396 -14.60 17.22 6.97
C GLU A 396 -13.19 16.59 6.99
N LEU A 397 -12.98 15.61 7.87
CA LEU A 397 -11.67 14.95 7.99
C LEU A 397 -11.40 14.03 6.83
N SER A 398 -12.39 13.27 6.35
CA SER A 398 -12.21 12.43 5.15
C SER A 398 -11.92 13.27 3.91
N ALA A 399 -12.58 14.41 3.75
CA ALA A 399 -12.32 15.35 2.66
C ALA A 399 -10.90 15.91 2.71
N ARG A 400 -10.37 16.14 3.92
CA ARG A 400 -9.05 16.74 4.15
C ARG A 400 -7.90 15.77 4.07
N TYR A 401 -8.07 14.55 4.57
CA TYR A 401 -6.96 13.61 4.80
C TYR A 401 -6.99 12.37 3.92
N ILE A 402 -8.16 12.00 3.36
CA ILE A 402 -8.30 10.84 2.48
C ILE A 402 -8.43 11.34 1.04
N ASN A 403 -7.35 11.26 0.26
CA ASN A 403 -7.29 11.84 -1.09
C ASN A 403 -7.40 10.81 -2.22
N ASP A 404 -7.20 9.53 -1.92
CA ASP A 404 -7.26 8.40 -2.86
C ASP A 404 -8.69 8.04 -3.27
N ARG A 405 -9.70 8.50 -2.54
CA ARG A 405 -11.12 8.25 -2.78
C ARG A 405 -11.93 9.53 -2.81
N LYS A 406 -13.14 9.45 -3.36
CA LYS A 406 -14.06 10.57 -3.52
C LYS A 406 -15.19 10.56 -2.49
N LEU A 407 -15.75 11.73 -2.20
CA LEU A 407 -16.99 11.85 -1.46
C LEU A 407 -18.18 11.36 -2.33
N PRO A 408 -19.21 10.73 -1.75
CA PRO A 408 -19.44 10.49 -0.32
C PRO A 408 -18.78 9.20 0.20
N ASP A 409 -18.28 8.33 -0.67
CA ASP A 409 -17.80 6.97 -0.38
C ASP A 409 -16.81 6.93 0.79
N LYS A 410 -15.73 7.73 0.70
CA LYS A 410 -14.71 7.81 1.76
C LYS A 410 -15.26 8.23 3.13
N ALA A 411 -16.31 9.05 3.16
CA ALA A 411 -16.93 9.47 4.41
C ALA A 411 -17.91 8.41 4.96
N ILE A 412 -18.54 7.65 4.06
CA ILE A 412 -19.37 6.48 4.41
C ILE A 412 -18.46 5.41 5.03
N ASP A 413 -17.34 5.09 4.41
CA ASP A 413 -16.37 4.13 4.95
C ASP A 413 -15.90 4.50 6.35
N VAL A 414 -15.66 5.80 6.62
CA VAL A 414 -15.25 6.26 7.96
C VAL A 414 -16.32 5.98 9.01
N ILE A 415 -17.60 6.25 8.74
CA ILE A 415 -18.67 5.98 9.71
C ILE A 415 -18.92 4.48 9.88
N ASP A 416 -18.82 3.71 8.81
CA ASP A 416 -18.97 2.26 8.81
C ASP A 416 -17.84 1.60 9.62
N GLU A 417 -16.58 1.95 9.36
CA GLU A 417 -15.43 1.44 10.13
C GLU A 417 -15.50 1.86 11.61
N ALA A 418 -15.97 3.07 11.89
CA ALA A 418 -16.15 3.53 13.28
C ALA A 418 -17.21 2.71 14.03
N GLY A 419 -18.29 2.31 13.35
CA GLY A 419 -19.29 1.38 13.88
C GLY A 419 -18.73 -0.01 14.10
N ALA A 420 -18.07 -0.56 13.05
CA ALA A 420 -17.46 -1.88 13.08
C ALA A 420 -16.38 -2.02 14.17
N ALA A 421 -15.60 -0.97 14.42
CA ALA A 421 -14.59 -0.97 15.48
C ALA A 421 -15.18 -1.24 16.88
N GLN A 422 -16.45 -0.86 17.13
CA GLN A 422 -17.11 -1.16 18.42
C GLN A 422 -17.40 -2.66 18.59
N HIS A 423 -17.56 -3.42 17.51
CA HIS A 423 -17.77 -4.87 17.61
C HIS A 423 -16.49 -5.60 18.07
N LEU A 424 -15.31 -5.05 17.80
CA LEU A 424 -14.03 -5.61 18.25
C LEU A 424 -13.75 -5.36 19.73
N VAL A 425 -14.46 -4.42 20.36
CA VAL A 425 -14.30 -4.11 21.79
C VAL A 425 -15.12 -5.08 22.64
N VAL A 426 -14.53 -5.53 23.77
CA VAL A 426 -15.22 -6.39 24.74
C VAL A 426 -16.55 -5.75 25.16
N ALA A 427 -17.63 -6.55 25.23
CA ALA A 427 -18.99 -6.07 25.44
C ALA A 427 -19.16 -5.07 26.61
N SER A 428 -18.40 -5.26 27.70
CA SER A 428 -18.42 -4.36 28.86
C SER A 428 -17.83 -2.99 28.65
N LYS A 429 -17.02 -2.81 27.58
CA LYS A 429 -16.34 -1.56 27.22
C LYS A 429 -16.87 -0.92 25.94
N ARG A 430 -17.86 -1.55 25.27
CA ARG A 430 -18.48 -1.00 24.04
C ARG A 430 -19.17 0.31 24.33
N ARG A 431 -18.87 1.30 23.53
CA ARG A 431 -19.56 2.59 23.57
C ARG A 431 -20.85 2.52 22.76
N LYS A 432 -21.94 2.98 23.33
CA LYS A 432 -23.24 3.05 22.65
C LYS A 432 -23.36 4.29 21.73
N SER A 433 -22.44 5.24 21.88
CA SER A 433 -22.44 6.48 21.09
C SER A 433 -21.03 6.75 20.56
N ILE A 434 -20.95 7.04 19.27
CA ILE A 434 -19.72 7.41 18.55
C ILE A 434 -19.70 8.93 18.44
N GLY A 435 -18.64 9.54 18.96
CA GLY A 435 -18.36 10.96 18.92
C GLY A 435 -17.25 11.34 17.95
N THR A 436 -16.78 12.56 18.07
CA THR A 436 -15.69 13.10 17.21
C THR A 436 -14.37 12.34 17.40
N LYS A 437 -14.04 11.94 18.64
CA LYS A 437 -12.79 11.24 18.96
C LYS A 437 -12.66 9.88 18.25
N GLU A 438 -13.73 9.10 18.26
CA GLU A 438 -13.75 7.79 17.58
C GLU A 438 -13.59 7.96 16.07
N ILE A 439 -14.19 8.99 15.49
CA ILE A 439 -14.03 9.34 14.07
C ILE A 439 -12.59 9.79 13.77
N GLU A 440 -12.00 10.62 14.62
CA GLU A 440 -10.61 11.06 14.50
C GLU A 440 -9.63 9.88 14.52
N GLU A 441 -9.84 8.90 15.41
CA GLU A 441 -9.02 7.68 15.49
C GLU A 441 -9.13 6.82 14.22
N VAL A 442 -10.33 6.68 13.67
CA VAL A 442 -10.57 5.91 12.44
C VAL A 442 -9.95 6.61 11.23
N VAL A 443 -10.17 7.92 11.09
CA VAL A 443 -9.55 8.69 9.99
C VAL A 443 -8.03 8.64 10.09
N ALA A 444 -7.46 8.77 11.29
CA ALA A 444 -6.02 8.66 11.50
C ALA A 444 -5.48 7.31 11.01
N LYS A 445 -6.19 6.23 11.27
CA LYS A 445 -5.83 4.88 10.85
C LYS A 445 -5.93 4.71 9.34
N ILE A 446 -7.05 5.14 8.73
CA ILE A 446 -7.26 5.04 7.26
C ILE A 446 -6.23 5.89 6.52
N ALA A 447 -6.04 7.14 6.93
CA ALA A 447 -5.11 8.08 6.31
C ALA A 447 -3.63 7.85 6.69
N ARG A 448 -3.36 6.86 7.56
CA ARG A 448 -2.01 6.52 8.06
C ARG A 448 -1.28 7.70 8.71
N ILE A 449 -2.01 8.50 9.47
CA ILE A 449 -1.48 9.63 10.23
C ILE A 449 -1.56 9.34 11.73
N PRO A 450 -0.62 9.88 12.54
CA PRO A 450 -0.75 9.79 13.98
C PRO A 450 -2.08 10.41 14.46
N PRO A 451 -2.80 9.76 15.39
CA PRO A 451 -4.09 10.26 15.89
C PRO A 451 -4.01 11.68 16.46
N LYS A 452 -2.85 12.06 17.03
CA LYS A 452 -2.60 13.40 17.55
C LYS A 452 -2.69 14.52 16.49
N ASN A 453 -2.40 14.20 15.22
CA ASN A 453 -2.43 15.19 14.12
C ASN A 453 -3.85 15.41 13.56
N VAL A 454 -4.81 14.58 13.95
CA VAL A 454 -6.22 14.69 13.54
C VAL A 454 -7.02 15.41 14.62
N SER A 455 -6.58 15.35 15.87
CA SER A 455 -7.23 16.00 17.01
C SER A 455 -6.84 17.48 17.14
N LYS A 456 -7.64 18.23 17.93
CA LYS A 456 -7.37 19.65 18.25
C LYS A 456 -6.05 19.90 19.00
N ASP A 457 -5.38 18.84 19.48
CA ASP A 457 -4.08 18.92 20.18
C ASP A 457 -2.91 19.30 19.27
N ASP A 458 -3.11 19.35 17.95
CA ASP A 458 -2.11 19.81 16.96
C ASP A 458 -1.60 21.23 17.28
N ALA A 459 -2.47 22.07 17.86
CA ALA A 459 -2.11 23.43 18.26
C ALA A 459 -1.10 23.48 19.42
N GLU A 460 -1.15 22.53 20.36
CA GLU A 460 -0.19 22.46 21.48
C GLU A 460 1.17 21.94 20.99
N VAL A 461 1.19 20.92 20.13
CA VAL A 461 2.43 20.42 19.53
C VAL A 461 3.13 21.52 18.73
N LEU A 462 2.38 22.29 17.92
CA LEU A 462 2.94 23.41 17.15
C LEU A 462 3.40 24.57 18.03
N LYS A 463 2.75 24.81 19.18
CA LYS A 463 3.14 25.84 20.12
C LYS A 463 4.52 25.55 20.72
N ASP A 464 4.78 24.29 21.07
CA ASP A 464 6.03 23.87 21.72
C ASP A 464 7.09 23.34 20.72
N LEU A 465 6.81 23.31 19.43
CA LEU A 465 7.68 22.78 18.38
C LEU A 465 9.08 23.41 18.42
N GLU A 466 9.15 24.72 18.56
CA GLU A 466 10.41 25.48 18.60
C GLU A 466 11.28 25.05 19.79
N ASN A 467 10.69 24.98 20.99
CA ASN A 467 11.41 24.56 22.20
C ASN A 467 11.86 23.11 22.11
N THR A 468 11.02 22.24 21.56
CA THR A 468 11.34 20.81 21.37
C THR A 468 12.52 20.64 20.43
N LEU A 469 12.56 21.35 19.30
CA LEU A 469 13.67 21.33 18.37
C LEU A 469 14.96 21.91 18.98
N LYS A 470 14.88 23.05 19.70
CA LYS A 470 16.03 23.69 20.38
C LYS A 470 16.66 22.81 21.48
N ARG A 471 15.87 21.94 22.14
CA ARG A 471 16.37 20.98 23.14
C ARG A 471 17.28 19.90 22.54
N VAL A 472 17.09 19.59 21.26
CA VAL A 472 17.77 18.45 20.59
C VAL A 472 18.80 18.90 19.57
N VAL A 473 18.60 20.06 18.94
CA VAL A 473 19.51 20.61 17.93
C VAL A 473 20.11 21.91 18.49
N PHE A 474 21.41 21.89 18.68
CA PHE A 474 22.15 23.00 19.34
C PHE A 474 22.74 23.97 18.32
N GLY A 475 22.74 25.25 18.65
CA GLY A 475 23.45 26.32 17.91
C GLY A 475 22.78 26.72 16.59
N GLN A 476 21.52 26.33 16.35
CA GLN A 476 20.77 26.67 15.16
C GLN A 476 19.43 27.38 15.50
N ASP A 477 19.42 28.18 16.57
CA ASP A 477 18.21 28.81 17.09
C ASP A 477 17.46 29.62 16.03
N LYS A 478 18.16 30.46 15.26
CA LYS A 478 17.58 31.26 14.18
C LYS A 478 16.94 30.41 13.07
N ALA A 479 17.60 29.32 12.70
CA ALA A 479 17.09 28.41 11.67
C ALA A 479 15.82 27.68 12.17
N ILE A 480 15.82 27.24 13.43
CA ILE A 480 14.67 26.57 14.08
C ILE A 480 13.49 27.54 14.21
N GLU A 481 13.74 28.78 14.61
CA GLU A 481 12.73 29.81 14.75
C GLU A 481 12.08 30.13 13.39
N ALA A 482 12.88 30.32 12.34
CA ALA A 482 12.40 30.55 10.99
C ALA A 482 11.54 29.36 10.48
N LEU A 483 12.01 28.12 10.67
CA LEU A 483 11.30 26.90 10.30
C LEU A 483 9.97 26.77 11.05
N SER A 484 10.01 26.94 12.38
CA SER A 484 8.80 26.82 13.22
C SER A 484 7.77 27.85 12.88
N SER A 485 8.18 29.10 12.60
CA SER A 485 7.30 30.17 12.16
C SER A 485 6.64 29.87 10.80
N ALA A 486 7.42 29.37 9.84
CA ALA A 486 6.92 29.00 8.51
C ALA A 486 5.92 27.83 8.58
N ILE A 487 6.19 26.80 9.41
CA ILE A 487 5.28 25.68 9.62
C ILE A 487 3.98 26.15 10.31
N LYS A 488 4.08 27.01 11.33
CA LYS A 488 2.91 27.58 12.01
C LYS A 488 2.02 28.36 11.03
N LEU A 489 2.61 29.16 10.14
CA LEU A 489 1.89 29.91 9.11
C LEU A 489 1.14 28.98 8.15
N ALA A 490 1.81 27.92 7.67
CA ALA A 490 1.23 26.93 6.77
C ALA A 490 0.06 26.18 7.43
N ARG A 491 0.21 25.77 8.69
CA ARG A 491 -0.83 25.06 9.44
C ARG A 491 -2.00 25.94 9.89
N ALA A 492 -1.80 27.25 9.99
CA ALA A 492 -2.87 28.21 10.24
C ALA A 492 -3.87 28.38 9.06
N GLY A 493 -3.63 27.68 7.94
CA GLY A 493 -4.53 27.72 6.78
C GLY A 493 -4.32 28.93 5.87
N LEU A 494 -3.23 29.69 6.06
CA LEU A 494 -2.92 30.89 5.27
C LEU A 494 -2.14 30.58 3.98
N ARG A 495 -2.05 29.30 3.60
CA ARG A 495 -1.41 28.81 2.37
C ARG A 495 -2.43 28.53 1.26
N GLU A 496 -1.96 28.42 0.04
CA GLU A 496 -2.76 27.93 -1.09
C GLU A 496 -3.10 26.45 -0.90
N PRO A 497 -4.38 26.02 -1.04
CA PRO A 497 -4.81 24.64 -0.75
C PRO A 497 -4.17 23.59 -1.66
N GLU A 498 -3.74 23.99 -2.86
CA GLU A 498 -3.21 23.09 -3.88
C GLU A 498 -1.70 22.83 -3.76
N LYS A 499 -0.99 23.51 -2.87
CA LYS A 499 0.46 23.38 -2.68
C LYS A 499 0.82 22.48 -1.48
N PRO A 500 2.05 21.95 -1.42
CA PRO A 500 2.59 21.24 -0.23
C PRO A 500 2.49 22.07 1.05
N ILE A 501 2.61 21.44 2.23
CA ILE A 501 2.59 22.16 3.53
C ILE A 501 3.67 23.23 3.58
N GLY A 502 4.84 22.95 3.01
CA GLY A 502 5.91 23.92 2.88
C GLY A 502 7.08 23.36 2.09
N ASN A 503 7.77 24.25 1.38
CA ASN A 503 8.92 23.95 0.54
C ASN A 503 10.12 24.73 1.07
N TYR A 504 11.02 24.06 1.80
CA TYR A 504 12.12 24.69 2.53
C TYR A 504 13.47 24.28 1.95
N LEU A 505 14.34 25.27 1.75
CA LEU A 505 15.74 25.04 1.41
C LEU A 505 16.64 25.30 2.62
N PHE A 506 17.30 24.28 3.14
CA PHE A 506 18.30 24.38 4.20
C PHE A 506 19.69 24.59 3.60
N ALA A 507 20.21 25.79 3.71
CA ALA A 507 21.50 26.18 3.16
C ALA A 507 22.54 26.32 4.28
N GLY A 508 23.79 25.91 4.03
CA GLY A 508 24.87 26.07 4.99
C GLY A 508 25.92 24.97 4.90
N PRO A 509 27.00 25.04 5.69
CA PRO A 509 28.10 24.10 5.67
C PRO A 509 27.67 22.66 5.97
N THR A 510 28.53 21.70 5.61
CA THR A 510 28.29 20.30 5.93
C THR A 510 28.45 20.07 7.45
N GLY A 511 27.67 19.16 8.04
CA GLY A 511 27.82 18.73 9.43
C GLY A 511 27.34 19.74 10.50
N VAL A 512 26.52 20.75 10.12
CA VAL A 512 25.94 21.75 11.05
C VAL A 512 24.56 21.37 11.59
N GLY A 513 24.00 20.23 11.18
CA GLY A 513 22.74 19.70 11.72
C GLY A 513 21.52 19.81 10.81
N LYS A 514 21.65 20.16 9.51
CA LYS A 514 20.52 20.27 8.57
C LYS A 514 19.62 19.03 8.52
N THR A 515 20.21 17.87 8.31
CA THR A 515 19.51 16.57 8.25
C THR A 515 18.91 16.20 9.61
N GLU A 516 19.59 16.55 10.72
CA GLU A 516 19.10 16.30 12.08
C GLU A 516 17.85 17.12 12.40
N VAL A 517 17.78 18.41 11.96
CA VAL A 517 16.58 19.23 12.12
C VAL A 517 15.40 18.62 11.39
N ALA A 518 15.58 18.13 10.15
CA ALA A 518 14.53 17.46 9.39
C ALA A 518 14.03 16.20 10.08
N LYS A 519 14.97 15.39 10.65
CA LYS A 519 14.62 14.19 11.41
C LYS A 519 13.83 14.52 12.66
N GLN A 520 14.33 15.47 13.47
CA GLN A 520 13.66 15.87 14.70
C GLN A 520 12.31 16.55 14.45
N LEU A 521 12.17 17.24 13.32
CA LEU A 521 10.87 17.77 12.88
C LEU A 521 9.87 16.65 12.61
N ALA A 522 10.28 15.61 11.87
CA ALA A 522 9.43 14.44 11.59
C ALA A 522 9.04 13.73 12.90
N ASP A 523 10.00 13.49 13.79
CA ASP A 523 9.76 12.87 15.10
C ASP A 523 8.80 13.72 15.96
N SER A 524 8.97 15.06 15.99
CA SER A 524 8.12 15.98 16.78
C SER A 524 6.70 16.07 16.24
N LEU A 525 6.53 16.02 14.93
CA LEU A 525 5.23 15.99 14.28
C LEU A 525 4.62 14.58 14.26
N GLY A 526 5.39 13.54 14.63
CA GLY A 526 4.96 12.15 14.60
C GLY A 526 4.68 11.63 13.19
N VAL A 527 5.37 12.15 12.17
CA VAL A 527 5.23 11.72 10.77
C VAL A 527 6.50 11.02 10.29
N GLU A 528 6.38 10.25 9.22
CA GLU A 528 7.53 9.53 8.64
C GLU A 528 8.51 10.50 7.97
N LEU A 529 9.80 10.18 8.04
CA LEU A 529 10.87 10.87 7.32
C LEU A 529 11.27 10.06 6.09
N LEU A 530 10.90 10.53 4.90
CA LEU A 530 11.38 10.00 3.63
C LEU A 530 12.63 10.75 3.22
N ARG A 531 13.77 10.05 3.14
CA ARG A 531 15.06 10.65 2.79
C ARG A 531 15.59 10.08 1.49
N PHE A 532 15.98 10.99 0.58
CA PHE A 532 16.65 10.67 -0.67
C PHE A 532 17.95 11.48 -0.78
N ASP A 533 19.06 10.80 -1.01
CA ASP A 533 20.36 11.44 -1.27
C ASP A 533 20.48 11.73 -2.76
N MET A 534 20.51 13.00 -3.14
CA MET A 534 20.53 13.41 -4.53
C MET A 534 21.83 13.09 -5.24
N SER A 535 22.88 12.72 -4.53
CA SER A 535 24.11 12.19 -5.13
C SER A 535 23.89 10.86 -5.88
N GLU A 536 22.84 10.10 -5.54
CA GLU A 536 22.45 8.88 -6.25
C GLU A 536 21.66 9.16 -7.54
N TYR A 537 21.20 10.40 -7.73
CA TYR A 537 20.33 10.83 -8.83
C TYR A 537 20.99 11.90 -9.73
N MET A 538 22.31 11.80 -9.90
CA MET A 538 23.10 12.70 -10.76
C MET A 538 22.91 12.38 -12.25
N GLU A 539 22.57 11.17 -12.60
CA GLU A 539 22.45 10.71 -13.96
C GLU A 539 20.97 10.59 -14.39
N LYS A 540 20.70 10.86 -15.68
CA LYS A 540 19.34 10.88 -16.22
C LYS A 540 18.57 9.57 -16.00
N HIS A 541 19.23 8.42 -16.15
CA HIS A 541 18.58 7.14 -15.92
C HIS A 541 18.26 6.87 -14.44
N ALA A 542 18.99 7.48 -13.51
CA ALA A 542 18.69 7.39 -12.10
C ALA A 542 17.41 8.14 -11.73
N VAL A 543 17.06 9.22 -12.44
CA VAL A 543 15.81 9.97 -12.24
C VAL A 543 14.58 9.10 -12.47
N SER A 544 14.64 8.16 -13.42
CA SER A 544 13.55 7.21 -13.66
C SER A 544 13.26 6.31 -12.47
N ARG A 545 14.20 6.10 -11.55
CA ARG A 545 13.96 5.38 -10.30
C ARG A 545 13.11 6.18 -9.31
N LEU A 546 13.10 7.51 -9.41
CA LEU A 546 12.27 8.36 -8.53
C LEU A 546 10.79 8.34 -8.93
N ILE A 547 10.49 8.37 -10.24
CA ILE A 547 9.13 8.54 -10.78
C ILE A 547 8.63 7.35 -11.62
N GLY A 548 9.39 6.25 -11.66
CA GLY A 548 9.12 5.08 -12.50
C GLY A 548 9.77 5.18 -13.88
N ALA A 549 9.95 4.05 -14.55
CA ALA A 549 10.47 3.98 -15.90
C ALA A 549 9.36 4.19 -16.94
N PRO A 550 9.61 4.87 -18.06
CA PRO A 550 8.62 4.99 -19.15
C PRO A 550 8.27 3.63 -19.74
N PRO A 551 7.06 3.48 -20.32
CA PRO A 551 6.66 2.26 -21.02
C PRO A 551 7.69 1.83 -22.08
N GLY A 552 8.08 0.55 -22.05
CA GLY A 552 9.07 -0.03 -22.98
C GLY A 552 10.51 -0.08 -22.45
N TYR A 553 10.79 0.45 -21.26
CA TYR A 553 12.10 0.31 -20.61
C TYR A 553 12.07 -0.81 -19.56
N VAL A 554 13.25 -1.40 -19.29
CA VAL A 554 13.41 -2.42 -18.25
C VAL A 554 13.05 -1.81 -16.89
N GLY A 555 12.14 -2.49 -16.13
CA GLY A 555 11.65 -1.98 -14.84
C GLY A 555 10.40 -1.09 -14.93
N PHE A 556 9.72 -1.03 -16.07
CA PHE A 556 8.45 -0.29 -16.26
C PHE A 556 7.36 -0.70 -15.24
N ASP A 557 7.30 -1.97 -14.84
CA ASP A 557 6.33 -2.46 -13.85
C ASP A 557 6.68 -2.05 -12.40
N GLN A 558 7.88 -1.48 -12.18
CA GLN A 558 8.30 -0.97 -10.88
C GLN A 558 7.88 0.49 -10.75
N GLY A 559 7.13 0.80 -9.69
CA GLY A 559 6.79 2.18 -9.35
C GLY A 559 8.02 3.04 -9.04
N GLY A 560 7.86 4.36 -9.02
CA GLY A 560 8.94 5.26 -8.63
C GLY A 560 9.14 5.29 -7.12
N GLN A 561 10.38 5.27 -6.66
CA GLN A 561 10.69 5.26 -5.22
C GLN A 561 10.12 6.48 -4.47
N LEU A 562 10.14 7.66 -5.10
CA LEU A 562 9.57 8.88 -4.54
C LEU A 562 8.05 8.82 -4.52
N THR A 563 7.44 8.44 -5.64
CA THR A 563 5.99 8.36 -5.79
C THR A 563 5.38 7.29 -4.89
N ASP A 564 5.98 6.11 -4.83
CA ASP A 564 5.52 5.03 -3.96
C ASP A 564 5.73 5.35 -2.48
N GLY A 565 6.87 5.97 -2.12
CA GLY A 565 7.14 6.38 -0.75
C GLY A 565 6.12 7.39 -0.23
N VAL A 566 5.78 8.41 -1.04
CA VAL A 566 4.77 9.41 -0.65
C VAL A 566 3.36 8.84 -0.65
N ASP A 567 3.04 7.93 -1.58
CA ASP A 567 1.74 7.25 -1.60
C ASP A 567 1.53 6.35 -0.36
N GLN A 568 2.61 5.68 0.09
CA GLN A 568 2.56 4.89 1.33
C GLN A 568 2.48 5.76 2.59
N HIS A 569 3.10 6.94 2.56
CA HIS A 569 3.14 7.91 3.67
C HIS A 569 2.73 9.30 3.20
N PRO A 570 1.41 9.55 2.97
CA PRO A 570 0.91 10.82 2.43
C PRO A 570 1.20 12.03 3.30
N HIS A 571 1.42 11.79 4.60
CA HIS A 571 1.82 12.79 5.60
C HIS A 571 3.25 12.49 6.04
N CYS A 572 4.22 13.13 5.42
CA CYS A 572 5.63 12.90 5.70
C CYS A 572 6.45 14.18 5.61
N VAL A 573 7.65 14.11 6.19
CA VAL A 573 8.73 15.03 5.87
C VAL A 573 9.56 14.40 4.77
N LEU A 574 9.57 15.02 3.60
CA LEU A 574 10.36 14.59 2.46
C LEU A 574 11.67 15.38 2.45
N LEU A 575 12.77 14.69 2.71
CA LEU A 575 14.12 15.26 2.74
C LEU A 575 14.89 14.86 1.48
N LEU A 576 15.23 15.84 0.67
CA LEU A 576 16.13 15.69 -0.46
C LEU A 576 17.50 16.25 -0.09
N ASP A 577 18.44 15.37 0.20
CA ASP A 577 19.78 15.76 0.71
C ASP A 577 20.70 16.08 -0.46
N GLU A 578 21.50 17.16 -0.37
CA GLU A 578 22.47 17.62 -1.36
C GLU A 578 21.85 17.91 -2.74
N ILE A 579 20.76 18.69 -2.76
CA ILE A 579 19.95 18.95 -3.98
C ILE A 579 20.77 19.53 -5.15
N GLU A 580 21.86 20.24 -4.89
CA GLU A 580 22.75 20.80 -5.93
C GLU A 580 23.44 19.72 -6.78
N LYS A 581 23.45 18.47 -6.33
CA LYS A 581 24.01 17.34 -7.08
C LYS A 581 23.00 16.66 -8.00
N ALA A 582 21.71 16.95 -7.84
CA ALA A 582 20.66 16.32 -8.62
C ALA A 582 20.75 16.64 -10.11
N HIS A 583 20.33 15.69 -10.94
CA HIS A 583 20.16 15.93 -12.38
C HIS A 583 19.11 17.05 -12.62
N PRO A 584 19.26 17.90 -13.67
CA PRO A 584 18.31 18.97 -13.96
C PRO A 584 16.85 18.53 -14.07
N ASP A 585 16.56 17.31 -14.52
CA ASP A 585 15.20 16.78 -14.61
C ASP A 585 14.53 16.64 -13.23
N VAL A 586 15.30 16.46 -12.15
CA VAL A 586 14.75 16.41 -10.77
C VAL A 586 14.17 17.77 -10.40
N TYR A 587 14.81 18.87 -10.80
CA TYR A 587 14.26 20.22 -10.56
C TYR A 587 12.92 20.42 -11.26
N ASN A 588 12.74 19.91 -12.49
CA ASN A 588 11.47 19.99 -13.20
C ASN A 588 10.37 19.22 -12.49
N ILE A 589 10.68 18.06 -11.93
CA ILE A 589 9.76 17.28 -11.10
C ILE A 589 9.36 18.07 -9.85
N LEU A 590 10.33 18.66 -9.16
CA LEU A 590 10.10 19.43 -7.95
C LEU A 590 9.29 20.71 -8.22
N LEU A 591 9.50 21.37 -9.37
CA LEU A 591 8.67 22.50 -9.77
C LEU A 591 7.20 22.12 -9.89
N GLN A 592 6.91 20.97 -10.50
CA GLN A 592 5.55 20.45 -10.59
C GLN A 592 4.95 20.16 -9.20
N VAL A 593 5.72 19.53 -8.31
CA VAL A 593 5.29 19.24 -6.93
C VAL A 593 4.99 20.52 -6.16
N MET A 594 5.89 21.53 -6.25
CA MET A 594 5.76 22.78 -5.52
C MET A 594 4.59 23.66 -6.02
N ASP A 595 4.26 23.60 -7.32
CA ASP A 595 3.18 24.40 -7.92
C ASP A 595 1.80 23.75 -7.75
N HIS A 596 1.71 22.44 -7.97
CA HIS A 596 0.42 21.75 -8.05
C HIS A 596 0.18 20.78 -6.90
N GLY A 597 1.12 20.60 -5.99
CA GLY A 597 1.01 19.63 -4.88
C GLY A 597 0.74 18.20 -5.34
N SER A 598 1.05 17.88 -6.58
CA SER A 598 0.82 16.56 -7.17
C SER A 598 1.89 16.23 -8.20
N LEU A 599 2.19 14.94 -8.35
CA LEU A 599 3.13 14.43 -9.33
C LEU A 599 2.51 13.23 -10.04
N THR A 600 2.51 13.27 -11.36
CA THR A 600 2.05 12.12 -12.17
C THR A 600 3.26 11.28 -12.55
N ASP A 601 3.23 10.00 -12.19
CA ASP A 601 4.27 9.04 -12.57
C ASP A 601 4.17 8.67 -14.07
N HIS A 602 5.15 7.92 -14.55
CA HIS A 602 5.16 7.48 -15.95
C HIS A 602 4.04 6.48 -16.29
N ASN A 603 3.41 5.86 -15.28
CA ASN A 603 2.25 4.97 -15.43
C ASN A 603 0.92 5.75 -15.48
N GLY A 604 0.96 7.08 -15.39
CA GLY A 604 -0.21 7.95 -15.37
C GLY A 604 -0.92 8.00 -14.01
N ARG A 605 -0.31 7.48 -12.94
CA ARG A 605 -0.82 7.59 -11.57
C ARG A 605 -0.41 8.95 -11.01
N THR A 606 -1.37 9.68 -10.47
CA THR A 606 -1.13 10.96 -9.81
C THR A 606 -1.02 10.76 -8.31
N VAL A 607 0.12 11.13 -7.73
CA VAL A 607 0.41 11.08 -6.30
C VAL A 607 0.28 12.47 -5.69
N ASP A 608 -0.32 12.56 -4.51
CA ASP A 608 -0.64 13.80 -3.81
C ASP A 608 0.45 14.18 -2.82
N PHE A 609 1.00 15.38 -2.97
CA PHE A 609 2.04 15.95 -2.12
C PHE A 609 1.53 17.09 -1.23
N ARG A 610 0.23 17.41 -1.24
CA ARG A 610 -0.33 18.55 -0.49
C ARG A 610 -0.14 18.47 1.03
N ASN A 611 0.05 17.27 1.57
CA ASN A 611 0.27 17.06 2.99
C ASN A 611 1.75 16.74 3.32
N VAL A 612 2.65 16.96 2.37
CA VAL A 612 4.10 16.75 2.51
C VAL A 612 4.78 18.04 2.94
N ILE A 613 5.77 17.92 3.83
CA ILE A 613 6.73 18.99 4.14
C ILE A 613 8.00 18.69 3.34
N LEU A 614 8.24 19.44 2.28
CA LEU A 614 9.41 19.28 1.43
C LEU A 614 10.60 20.07 2.00
N ILE A 615 11.66 19.36 2.34
CA ILE A 615 12.92 19.93 2.82
C ILE A 615 14.03 19.52 1.85
N MET A 616 14.74 20.48 1.35
CA MET A 616 15.92 20.29 0.50
C MET A 616 17.14 20.81 1.23
N THR A 617 18.25 20.07 1.23
CA THR A 617 19.51 20.58 1.81
C THR A 617 20.48 20.94 0.71
N SER A 618 21.24 22.00 0.94
CA SER A 618 22.32 22.41 0.04
C SER A 618 23.56 22.84 0.83
N ASN A 619 24.71 22.55 0.25
CA ASN A 619 26.01 23.03 0.70
C ASN A 619 26.51 24.24 -0.13
N ALA A 620 25.67 24.79 -1.01
CA ALA A 620 25.97 25.99 -1.79
C ALA A 620 26.29 27.15 -0.86
N GLY A 621 27.39 27.85 -1.12
CA GLY A 621 27.90 28.93 -0.29
C GLY A 621 29.01 28.52 0.70
N ALA A 622 29.07 27.29 1.17
CA ALA A 622 30.10 26.84 2.11
C ALA A 622 31.52 26.86 1.52
N THR A 623 31.65 26.56 0.24
CA THR A 623 32.95 26.59 -0.49
C THR A 623 33.45 28.00 -0.77
N GLU A 624 32.57 28.97 -0.89
CA GLU A 624 32.95 30.39 -1.07
C GLU A 624 33.33 31.03 0.27
N GLN A 625 32.65 30.68 1.35
CA GLN A 625 33.03 31.10 2.73
C GLN A 625 34.45 30.63 3.11
N ALA A 626 34.85 29.43 2.68
CA ALA A 626 36.21 28.93 2.91
C ALA A 626 37.26 29.63 2.05
N LYS A 627 36.91 30.23 0.92
CA LYS A 627 37.84 30.99 0.05
C LYS A 627 38.02 32.44 0.48
N SER A 628 37.08 33.02 1.20
CA SER A 628 37.13 34.42 1.65
C SER A 628 38.06 34.66 2.83
N ALA A 629 38.66 33.63 3.42
CA ALA A 629 39.59 33.74 4.55
C ALA A 629 41.02 34.19 4.18
N ILE A 630 41.30 34.49 2.87
CA ILE A 630 42.59 34.99 2.40
C ILE A 630 42.46 36.50 2.10
N GLY A 631 42.36 37.34 3.13
CA GLY A 631 42.35 38.80 2.95
C GLY A 631 41.97 39.53 4.25
N PHE A 632 42.81 40.44 4.70
CA PHE A 632 42.66 41.25 5.89
C PHE A 632 41.32 41.99 5.96
N GLY A 633 40.50 41.74 6.98
CA GLY A 633 39.51 42.65 7.52
C GLY A 633 38.27 42.90 6.65
N ARG A 634 37.38 41.92 6.55
CA ARG A 634 35.96 42.18 6.22
C ARG A 634 35.05 41.43 7.16
N ASP A 635 34.23 42.19 7.88
CA ASP A 635 33.10 41.68 8.62
C ASP A 635 32.23 40.84 7.69
N ARG A 636 31.78 39.66 8.18
CA ARG A 636 30.80 38.79 7.47
C ARG A 636 29.62 39.61 7.02
N ARG A 637 29.44 39.83 5.70
CA ARG A 637 28.25 40.48 5.18
C ARG A 637 27.11 39.45 5.18
N GLU A 638 26.09 39.76 5.94
CA GLU A 638 24.77 39.12 5.76
C GLU A 638 24.39 39.29 4.27
N GLY A 639 24.40 38.18 3.50
CA GLY A 639 24.04 38.19 2.08
C GLY A 639 24.95 37.34 1.16
N GLU A 640 26.12 36.87 1.60
CA GLU A 640 27.00 36.03 0.77
C GLU A 640 26.37 34.65 0.49
N ASP A 641 25.61 34.12 1.44
CA ASP A 641 24.86 32.85 1.27
C ASP A 641 23.79 32.98 0.22
N THR A 642 23.10 34.13 0.18
CA THR A 642 22.06 34.43 -0.80
C THR A 642 22.63 34.49 -2.22
N ALA A 643 23.80 35.10 -2.42
CA ALA A 643 24.45 35.20 -3.71
C ALA A 643 24.90 33.83 -4.27
N ALA A 644 25.34 32.91 -3.39
CA ALA A 644 25.71 31.55 -3.79
C ALA A 644 24.47 30.73 -4.19
N ILE A 645 23.38 30.85 -3.44
CA ILE A 645 22.08 30.23 -3.77
C ILE A 645 21.55 30.75 -5.10
N GLU A 646 21.69 32.07 -5.35
CA GLU A 646 21.28 32.71 -6.60
C GLU A 646 22.02 32.22 -7.83
N ARG A 647 23.30 31.83 -7.67
CA ARG A 647 24.08 31.24 -8.75
C ARG A 647 23.77 29.77 -8.99
N THR A 648 23.42 29.04 -7.95
CA THR A 648 23.21 27.59 -8.02
C THR A 648 21.80 27.25 -8.50
N PHE A 649 20.79 28.00 -8.06
CA PHE A 649 19.39 27.72 -8.33
C PHE A 649 18.76 28.78 -9.23
N THR A 650 17.97 28.34 -10.22
CA THR A 650 17.27 29.24 -11.13
C THR A 650 16.28 30.14 -10.37
N PRO A 651 16.01 31.38 -10.85
CA PRO A 651 15.01 32.26 -10.25
C PRO A 651 13.64 31.58 -10.14
N GLU A 652 13.28 30.76 -11.12
CA GLU A 652 12.02 30.03 -11.14
C GLU A 652 11.90 29.05 -9.98
N PHE A 653 12.95 28.30 -9.66
CA PHE A 653 12.98 27.39 -8.52
C PHE A 653 12.93 28.12 -7.19
N ARG A 654 13.71 29.21 -7.06
CA ARG A 654 13.76 30.01 -5.80
C ARG A 654 12.43 30.65 -5.45
N ASN A 655 11.68 31.14 -6.43
CA ASN A 655 10.38 31.78 -6.23
C ASN A 655 9.28 30.81 -5.75
N ARG A 656 9.52 29.50 -5.79
CA ARG A 656 8.59 28.47 -5.30
C ARG A 656 8.94 27.94 -3.92
N LEU A 657 10.05 28.42 -3.35
CA LEU A 657 10.41 28.13 -1.98
C LEU A 657 9.63 29.04 -1.01
N ASP A 658 9.05 28.45 0.01
CA ASP A 658 8.38 29.21 1.09
C ASP A 658 9.40 29.90 1.99
N ALA A 659 10.54 29.26 2.23
CA ALA A 659 11.66 29.88 2.95
C ALA A 659 13.02 29.23 2.60
N VAL A 660 14.03 30.07 2.58
CA VAL A 660 15.45 29.64 2.60
C VAL A 660 15.96 29.83 4.02
N ILE A 661 16.37 28.73 4.65
CA ILE A 661 16.78 28.68 6.05
C ILE A 661 18.30 28.48 6.11
N SER A 662 19.01 29.50 6.55
CA SER A 662 20.48 29.47 6.64
C SER A 662 20.93 28.86 7.96
N PHE A 663 21.84 27.88 7.87
CA PHE A 663 22.47 27.22 8.99
C PHE A 663 23.88 27.76 9.18
N ALA A 664 24.15 28.25 10.38
CA ALA A 664 25.47 28.80 10.74
C ALA A 664 26.48 27.70 11.09
N PRO A 665 27.80 27.95 10.91
CA PRO A 665 28.84 27.10 11.47
C PRO A 665 28.69 26.98 12.99
N LEU A 666 29.01 25.81 13.55
CA LEU A 666 28.87 25.55 14.98
C LEU A 666 30.04 26.18 15.77
N PRO A 667 29.76 27.02 16.76
CA PRO A 667 30.80 27.52 17.70
C PRO A 667 31.29 26.38 18.60
N LYS A 668 32.54 26.56 19.14
CA LYS A 668 33.19 25.49 19.92
C LYS A 668 32.37 25.05 21.15
N ASP A 669 31.69 25.95 21.83
CA ASP A 669 30.83 25.62 22.97
C ASP A 669 29.65 24.73 22.56
N THR A 670 29.09 24.95 21.39
CA THR A 670 28.02 24.11 20.84
C THR A 670 28.53 22.73 20.45
N ILE A 671 29.78 22.62 19.97
CA ILE A 671 30.37 21.30 19.64
C ILE A 671 30.51 20.45 20.90
N LEU A 672 30.85 21.04 22.04
CA LEU A 672 30.88 20.34 23.33
C LEU A 672 29.49 19.77 23.69
N GLN A 673 28.44 20.54 23.51
CA GLN A 673 27.06 20.06 23.75
C GLN A 673 26.68 18.91 22.78
N VAL A 674 27.15 18.96 21.53
CA VAL A 674 26.95 17.87 20.58
C VAL A 674 27.71 16.61 21.01
N VAL A 675 28.93 16.73 21.51
CA VAL A 675 29.69 15.60 22.08
C VAL A 675 28.94 14.97 23.25
N GLU A 676 28.46 15.79 24.19
CA GLU A 676 27.68 15.31 25.35
C GLU A 676 26.41 14.58 24.89
N LYS A 677 25.70 15.12 23.89
CA LYS A 677 24.50 14.45 23.28
C LYS A 677 24.87 13.08 22.74
N PHE A 678 25.95 12.94 21.96
CA PHE A 678 26.36 11.65 21.39
C PHE A 678 26.74 10.64 22.48
N VAL A 679 27.37 11.10 23.55
CA VAL A 679 27.73 10.21 24.67
C VAL A 679 26.48 9.80 25.46
N LEU A 680 25.51 10.70 25.69
CA LEU A 680 24.22 10.38 26.30
C LEU A 680 23.41 9.39 25.44
N GLN A 681 23.43 9.53 24.10
CA GLN A 681 22.81 8.56 23.22
C GLN A 681 23.47 7.19 23.31
N LEU A 682 24.79 7.14 23.44
CA LEU A 682 25.49 5.88 23.64
C LEU A 682 25.18 5.28 25.03
N GLU A 683 25.08 6.08 26.06
CA GLU A 683 24.71 5.65 27.41
C GLU A 683 23.27 5.05 27.40
N ALA A 684 22.32 5.71 26.69
CA ALA A 684 20.96 5.20 26.52
C ALA A 684 20.94 3.82 25.84
N GLN A 685 21.84 3.57 24.87
CA GLN A 685 21.97 2.24 24.24
C GLN A 685 22.53 1.17 25.19
N LEU A 686 23.25 1.58 26.22
CA LEU A 686 23.87 0.68 27.19
C LEU A 686 23.03 0.49 28.46
N MET A 687 21.90 1.20 28.59
CA MET A 687 21.00 1.11 29.75
C MET A 687 20.54 -0.32 30.03
N ASP A 688 20.18 -1.06 28.98
CA ASP A 688 19.73 -2.46 29.09
C ASP A 688 20.83 -3.39 29.65
N ARG A 689 22.09 -2.96 29.58
CA ARG A 689 23.25 -3.69 30.10
C ARG A 689 23.73 -3.15 31.43
N ASN A 690 23.00 -2.20 32.04
CA ASN A 690 23.37 -1.53 33.31
C ASN A 690 24.79 -0.89 33.29
N VAL A 691 25.12 -0.25 32.17
CA VAL A 691 26.40 0.46 32.03
C VAL A 691 26.15 1.96 31.92
N THR A 692 26.81 2.75 32.76
CA THR A 692 26.78 4.22 32.75
C THR A 692 28.11 4.78 32.27
N ILE A 693 28.05 5.95 31.57
CA ILE A 693 29.24 6.60 31.03
C ILE A 693 29.43 7.97 31.71
N GLU A 694 30.55 8.16 32.42
CA GLU A 694 30.96 9.45 32.95
C GLU A 694 31.99 10.09 32.00
N LEU A 695 31.60 11.18 31.35
CA LEU A 695 32.49 11.95 30.49
C LEU A 695 33.13 13.10 31.29
N THR A 696 34.48 13.12 31.39
CA THR A 696 35.17 14.24 32.00
C THR A 696 35.28 15.42 31.02
N LYS A 697 35.30 16.67 31.55
CA LYS A 697 35.38 17.87 30.70
C LYS A 697 36.60 17.88 29.77
N PRO A 698 37.83 17.48 30.18
CA PRO A 698 38.97 17.36 29.28
C PRO A 698 38.77 16.33 28.17
N ALA A 699 38.01 15.23 28.45
CA ALA A 699 37.71 14.24 27.44
C ALA A 699 36.68 14.76 26.43
N ALA A 700 35.68 15.54 26.86
CA ALA A 700 34.76 16.21 25.97
C ALA A 700 35.47 17.21 25.04
N GLU A 701 36.39 18.01 25.58
CA GLU A 701 37.21 18.94 24.79
C GLU A 701 38.10 18.22 23.79
N TRP A 702 38.73 17.12 24.17
CA TRP A 702 39.54 16.29 23.28
C TRP A 702 38.71 15.70 22.14
N LEU A 703 37.52 15.17 22.45
CA LEU A 703 36.59 14.65 21.45
C LEU A 703 36.12 15.75 20.50
N ALA A 704 35.83 16.94 21.00
CA ALA A 704 35.45 18.10 20.23
C ALA A 704 36.56 18.52 19.25
N ASP A 705 37.79 18.64 19.73
CA ASP A 705 38.93 19.06 18.91
C ASP A 705 39.32 18.03 17.84
N LYS A 706 39.18 16.72 18.11
CA LYS A 706 39.44 15.65 17.16
C LYS A 706 38.25 15.38 16.23
N GLY A 707 37.03 15.61 16.69
CA GLY A 707 35.79 15.32 15.98
C GLY A 707 35.25 16.48 15.18
N TYR A 708 35.87 17.67 15.23
CA TYR A 708 35.46 18.82 14.42
C TYR A 708 36.49 19.12 13.33
N ASP A 709 35.99 19.40 12.14
CA ASP A 709 36.77 19.83 10.99
C ASP A 709 36.08 21.04 10.37
N ASP A 710 36.82 22.10 10.06
CA ASP A 710 36.26 23.35 9.50
C ASP A 710 35.50 23.18 8.19
N LYS A 711 35.81 22.12 7.42
CA LYS A 711 35.14 21.80 6.16
C LYS A 711 34.00 20.80 6.31
N MET A 712 34.08 19.90 7.27
CA MET A 712 33.14 18.79 7.48
C MET A 712 32.23 18.98 8.70
N GLY A 713 32.43 20.04 9.48
CA GLY A 713 31.70 20.35 10.72
C GLY A 713 31.85 19.23 11.75
N ALA A 714 30.78 18.89 12.43
CA ALA A 714 30.72 17.83 13.44
C ALA A 714 30.55 16.41 12.85
N ARG A 715 30.58 16.23 11.49
CA ARG A 715 30.40 14.92 10.84
C ARG A 715 31.44 13.87 11.27
N PRO A 716 32.76 14.21 11.48
CA PRO A 716 33.74 13.23 11.92
C PRO A 716 33.53 12.76 13.37
N LEU A 717 32.82 13.51 14.21
CA LEU A 717 32.63 13.22 15.64
C LEU A 717 32.07 11.82 15.89
N GLY A 718 31.12 11.37 15.08
CA GLY A 718 30.58 10.02 15.18
C GLY A 718 31.63 8.92 14.99
N ARG A 719 32.59 9.13 14.05
CA ARG A 719 33.71 8.19 13.82
C ARG A 719 34.70 8.21 15.00
N VAL A 720 35.02 9.38 15.50
CA VAL A 720 35.93 9.52 16.64
C VAL A 720 35.35 8.80 17.86
N ILE A 721 34.08 8.97 18.16
CA ILE A 721 33.39 8.24 19.23
C ILE A 721 33.38 6.73 18.97
N GLN A 722 33.17 6.32 17.72
CA GLN A 722 33.16 4.90 17.33
C GLN A 722 34.56 4.27 17.57
N GLU A 723 35.62 4.94 17.16
CA GLU A 723 36.98 4.41 17.25
C GLU A 723 37.51 4.42 18.68
N HIS A 724 37.30 5.51 19.42
CA HIS A 724 37.95 5.71 20.72
C HIS A 724 37.06 5.30 21.91
N ILE A 725 35.74 5.18 21.73
CA ILE A 725 34.85 4.78 22.82
C ILE A 725 34.14 3.46 22.49
N LYS A 726 33.40 3.38 21.37
CA LYS A 726 32.55 2.20 21.10
C LYS A 726 33.35 0.92 20.85
N LYS A 727 34.46 0.99 20.09
CA LYS A 727 35.30 -0.17 19.80
C LYS A 727 35.92 -0.78 21.07
N PRO A 728 36.63 0.01 21.92
CA PRO A 728 37.16 -0.53 23.16
C PRO A 728 36.10 -1.04 24.12
N LEU A 729 34.93 -0.36 24.19
CA LEU A 729 33.82 -0.79 25.03
C LEU A 729 33.19 -2.12 24.55
N ALA A 730 33.15 -2.40 23.26
CA ALA A 730 32.53 -3.61 22.74
C ALA A 730 33.19 -4.89 23.28
N GLU A 731 34.53 -4.93 23.34
CA GLU A 731 35.28 -6.07 23.90
C GLU A 731 35.00 -6.24 25.39
N GLU A 732 35.00 -5.14 26.14
CA GLU A 732 34.76 -5.14 27.59
C GLU A 732 33.30 -5.49 27.96
N LEU A 733 32.35 -5.14 27.11
CA LEU A 733 30.92 -5.49 27.26
C LEU A 733 30.64 -6.95 26.95
N LEU A 734 31.41 -7.55 26.05
CA LEU A 734 31.21 -8.94 25.63
C LEU A 734 31.99 -9.93 26.49
N PHE A 735 33.24 -9.61 26.80
CA PHE A 735 34.20 -10.57 27.38
C PHE A 735 34.92 -10.02 28.63
N GLY A 736 34.78 -8.72 28.93
CA GLY A 736 35.56 -8.06 29.98
C GLY A 736 34.76 -7.67 31.22
N LYS A 737 35.22 -6.62 31.89
CA LYS A 737 34.73 -6.18 33.19
C LYS A 737 33.28 -5.65 33.21
N LEU A 738 32.76 -5.26 32.04
CA LEU A 738 31.43 -4.69 31.89
C LEU A 738 30.36 -5.71 31.49
N ALA A 739 30.70 -6.99 31.38
CA ALA A 739 29.75 -8.04 30.99
C ALA A 739 28.54 -8.17 31.95
N LYS A 740 28.66 -7.72 33.19
CA LYS A 740 27.60 -7.69 34.21
C LYS A 740 27.13 -6.27 34.58
N GLY A 741 27.50 -5.29 33.76
CA GLY A 741 27.27 -3.87 34.04
C GLY A 741 28.43 -3.19 34.73
N GLY A 742 28.37 -1.88 34.94
CA GLY A 742 29.39 -1.09 35.57
C GLY A 742 29.41 0.38 35.14
N VAL A 743 30.50 1.08 35.48
CA VAL A 743 30.69 2.48 35.13
C VAL A 743 31.95 2.64 34.30
N VAL A 744 31.83 3.40 33.24
CA VAL A 744 32.90 3.77 32.32
C VAL A 744 33.21 5.24 32.50
N LYS A 745 34.40 5.55 33.03
CA LYS A 745 34.87 6.94 33.14
C LYS A 745 35.82 7.25 31.99
N VAL A 746 35.39 8.16 31.14
CA VAL A 746 36.18 8.63 29.98
C VAL A 746 37.01 9.82 30.42
N SER A 747 38.34 9.68 30.38
CA SER A 747 39.31 10.71 30.80
C SER A 747 40.42 10.86 29.75
N VAL A 748 41.26 11.87 29.89
CA VAL A 748 42.44 12.07 29.05
C VAL A 748 43.70 11.81 29.90
N ARG A 749 44.60 10.96 29.41
CA ARG A 749 45.93 10.72 29.99
C ARG A 749 46.97 10.79 28.87
N ASP A 750 48.03 11.50 29.09
CA ASP A 750 49.14 11.68 28.13
C ASP A 750 48.69 12.13 26.71
N GLY A 751 47.60 12.91 26.66
CA GLY A 751 47.08 13.44 25.41
C GLY A 751 46.18 12.45 24.61
N GLU A 752 45.90 11.26 25.14
CA GLU A 752 45.01 10.26 24.57
C GLU A 752 43.80 9.96 25.48
N LEU A 753 42.71 9.50 24.88
CA LEU A 753 41.51 9.07 25.58
C LEU A 753 41.76 7.75 26.31
N PHE A 754 41.46 7.74 27.60
CA PHE A 754 41.56 6.58 28.46
C PHE A 754 40.20 6.22 29.07
N LEU A 755 39.84 4.94 28.99
CA LEU A 755 38.61 4.40 29.57
C LEU A 755 38.95 3.70 30.89
N ASP A 756 38.49 4.26 31.98
CA ASP A 756 38.60 3.64 33.30
C ASP A 756 37.34 2.85 33.60
N LEU A 757 37.46 1.54 33.70
CA LEU A 757 36.37 0.59 33.75
C LEU A 757 36.20 0.05 35.17
N SER A 758 35.04 0.28 35.77
CA SER A 758 34.67 -0.22 37.09
C SER A 758 33.48 -1.18 36.95
N GLY A 759 33.69 -2.44 37.39
CA GLY A 759 32.63 -3.45 37.44
C GLY A 759 31.60 -3.16 38.55
N PRO A 760 30.49 -3.92 38.61
CA PRO A 760 29.37 -3.67 39.54
C PRO A 760 29.71 -3.80 41.03
N ASP A 761 30.85 -4.44 41.38
CA ASP A 761 31.24 -4.72 42.75
C ASP A 761 32.18 -3.65 43.40
N ASN A 762 32.30 -2.47 42.79
CA ASN A 762 33.18 -1.44 43.36
C ASN A 762 32.41 -0.49 44.32
N PRO A 763 32.65 -0.54 45.66
CA PRO A 763 31.89 0.21 46.66
C PRO A 763 32.12 1.74 46.62
N ARG A 764 32.90 2.29 45.69
CA ARG A 764 33.18 3.74 45.57
C ARG A 764 32.11 4.53 44.81
N LEU A 765 31.05 3.87 44.28
CA LEU A 765 29.93 4.49 43.65
C LEU A 765 28.69 4.40 44.53
N GLY A 766 28.72 5.13 45.64
CA GLY A 766 27.54 5.38 46.45
C GLY A 766 26.52 6.17 45.63
N SER A 767 25.34 5.58 45.52
CA SER A 767 24.06 6.12 45.14
C SER A 767 23.96 7.66 45.16
N LYS A 768 24.30 8.33 44.08
CA LYS A 768 23.63 9.58 43.70
C LYS A 768 22.49 9.22 42.75
N LYS A 769 21.27 9.21 43.30
CA LYS A 769 20.07 9.28 42.46
C LYS A 769 20.26 10.39 41.43
N PRO A 770 19.94 10.17 40.17
CA PRO A 770 19.89 11.25 39.20
C PRO A 770 19.00 12.36 39.77
N PRO A 771 19.34 13.65 39.60
CA PRO A 771 18.44 14.73 39.98
C PRO A 771 17.15 14.55 39.23
N LEU A 772 16.06 14.38 39.98
CA LEU A 772 14.70 14.55 39.45
C LEU A 772 14.65 15.94 38.80
N LEU A 773 14.49 15.99 37.50
CA LEU A 773 14.08 17.19 36.79
C LEU A 773 12.73 17.57 37.37
N THR A 774 12.72 18.45 38.37
CA THR A 774 11.53 19.16 38.81
C THR A 774 11.14 20.09 37.67
N ALA A 775 9.94 19.85 37.14
CA ALA A 775 9.22 20.81 36.31
C ALA A 775 9.03 22.11 37.12
N GLU A 776 9.57 23.21 36.64
CA GLU A 776 9.06 24.57 36.78
C GLU A 776 8.88 25.18 35.39
#